data_277e3e4505e2ffaca37fc14d24966927
#
_entry.id   277e3e4505e2ffaca37fc14d24966927
#
_cell.length_a   1.000
_cell.length_b   1.000
_cell.length_c   1.000
_cell.angle_alpha   90.00
_cell.angle_beta   90.00
_cell.angle_gamma   90.00
#
_symmetry.space_group_name_H-M   'P 1'
#
loop_
_entity.id
_entity.type
_entity.pdbx_description
1 polymer ?
#
loop_
_entity_poly.entity_id
_entity_poly.type
_entity_poly.pdbx_seq_one_letter_code
_entity_poly.pdbx_strand_id
1 'polypeptide(L)'
;MEEEKGTPGPPASGENQRVSPAQAEQSPRSIGDIGGSIGQEAEKSATQNAVQTAAKAYLMSAEEVAKTYEADPIFGLTDEEAARRRGIYGANAFEKQKKTGLLKQILAQLKDVSTIILIIAGILSLTMSIIEWEGVHSLIEPLVVFAIIVMNVILAVTQERSAENALEALSSLSSPVCRVVRGGSVREADPAELVPGDLVMLKTGDLVPADARLIRSESLAADESSLTGESVPAEKDASATFSEEAPLGDRANCVYSGCLVTAGNAAAVVTATGMNTEMGKIARFLTDTKNKKTTLQVRLDKVGKVISGIAVMSAVVLFVTGLIQGQGIMDMLLVAITLAVAAVPETLALIVTLILSYGAKKMATKNALVRQMQAVETLGSTSVICSDKTGTLTMNKMTVKRLWVYGGEPVAESGQFSEGQNEFLLNLCLACAATVGTDDEGNQKIMGDPTETAIVRLAMEKGIDYQNLGSRYKKVAEIPFSSARKMMTNVIELEDGYLVLTKGAFDRLPFDRSDRNYMYELERVHDGFAKDALRVIALASKKIDRLPADIADVESGLTFGGFVGIIDPPRPEAAAAIAKAKAAGIRTVMITGDHAATAGAIARELGIIAANEGVITGQELSALSDEELADSVEFYSVYARVSPEDKIRIVKAWQSRGEVVAMTGDGVNDAPALKAADVGVAMGINGTEVSKSAAKMILTDDKFSTIIEAVAEGRNIFSNIRKLVYFLLVCNISEILVMLFAQFMGWELPLTPLMLLIINVLGDGIPGLALAKEESDKRIMKRKPISRNESFFGGGLMEVIIKQIFVFAIVTLAGYYIGTHVQFGDASPSLEAGRTMAFLITGWTSILHVLTVRSRSMLYKYRIKDNPQLYISCGVMLALFAVVAAVPPVASALGLGALGWQQWLIVIAFSLVPLLVAEYGKLWDAIKSRNAERTAVR
;
A
#
# COMPACT_ATOMS: atom_id res chain seq x y z
N MET A 1 -24.41 -62.72 -21.33
CA MET A 1 -23.78 -63.28 -22.54
C MET A 1 -22.36 -62.76 -22.47
N GLU A 2 -21.52 -63.55 -21.84
CA GLU A 2 -20.65 -64.59 -22.45
C GLU A 2 -19.59 -63.88 -23.27
N GLU A 3 -18.33 -64.12 -23.20
CA GLU A 3 -17.42 -65.06 -22.53
C GLU A 3 -16.02 -64.56 -22.90
N GLU A 4 -15.12 -64.59 -22.09
CA GLU A 4 -14.14 -65.48 -21.50
C GLU A 4 -12.75 -65.43 -22.16
N LYS A 5 -11.74 -65.23 -21.30
CA LYS A 5 -10.47 -66.02 -21.17
C LYS A 5 -9.40 -65.84 -22.25
N GLY A 6 -8.15 -65.76 -21.94
CA GLY A 6 -7.35 -66.31 -20.91
C GLY A 6 -5.86 -65.96 -21.07
N THR A 7 -5.16 -65.97 -20.05
CA THR A 7 -3.70 -66.12 -19.91
C THR A 7 -3.27 -67.56 -20.15
N PRO A 8 -2.02 -67.88 -20.41
CA PRO A 8 -0.90 -67.68 -19.51
C PRO A 8 0.53 -67.60 -20.17
N GLY A 9 1.48 -67.21 -19.40
CA GLY A 9 2.86 -67.06 -19.26
C GLY A 9 3.87 -68.18 -19.76
N PRO A 10 5.11 -68.13 -19.23
CA PRO A 10 6.35 -68.07 -20.05
C PRO A 10 7.00 -69.49 -20.18
N PRO A 11 8.20 -69.74 -20.63
CA PRO A 11 9.51 -69.12 -20.39
C PRO A 11 10.63 -69.39 -21.46
N ALA A 12 11.81 -68.79 -21.13
CA ALA A 12 13.17 -69.37 -21.22
C ALA A 12 14.03 -69.20 -22.49
N SER A 13 15.21 -68.65 -22.16
CA SER A 13 16.57 -69.08 -22.59
C SER A 13 17.04 -68.86 -24.02
N GLY A 14 18.09 -68.12 -24.17
CA GLY A 14 19.40 -68.71 -24.40
C GLY A 14 20.16 -68.16 -25.60
N GLU A 15 21.37 -67.81 -25.32
CA GLU A 15 22.59 -67.94 -26.18
C GLU A 15 23.08 -66.77 -27.07
N ASN A 16 24.14 -66.21 -26.55
CA ASN A 16 25.45 -65.91 -27.16
C ASN A 16 25.63 -65.90 -28.72
N GLN A 17 26.16 -64.82 -29.28
CA GLN A 17 27.55 -64.86 -29.84
C GLN A 17 28.01 -63.59 -30.56
N ARG A 18 29.22 -63.12 -30.18
CA ARG A 18 30.36 -62.60 -30.94
C ARG A 18 30.33 -61.23 -31.60
N VAL A 19 31.02 -60.34 -30.99
CA VAL A 19 32.29 -59.56 -31.28
C VAL A 19 32.76 -59.50 -32.73
N SER A 20 32.91 -58.27 -33.28
CA SER A 20 34.23 -57.70 -33.70
C SER A 20 34.08 -56.28 -34.32
N PRO A 21 35.15 -55.51 -34.42
CA PRO A 21 35.13 -54.07 -34.07
C PRO A 21 35.36 -53.18 -35.35
N ALA A 22 34.96 -51.90 -35.23
CA ALA A 22 35.46 -50.88 -36.09
C ALA A 22 35.71 -49.58 -35.29
N GLN A 23 36.93 -49.15 -35.39
CA GLN A 23 37.52 -47.93 -34.79
C GLN A 23 36.86 -46.67 -35.35
N ALA A 24 36.55 -45.70 -34.48
CA ALA A 24 36.54 -44.30 -34.84
C ALA A 24 36.94 -43.46 -33.63
N GLU A 25 37.90 -42.63 -33.85
CA GLU A 25 38.58 -41.69 -32.99
C GLU A 25 37.63 -40.85 -32.13
N GLN A 26 37.85 -40.79 -30.83
CA GLN A 26 37.28 -39.82 -29.93
C GLN A 26 38.41 -38.99 -29.32
N SER A 27 38.39 -37.69 -29.62
CA SER A 27 39.17 -36.67 -28.92
C SER A 27 38.72 -36.55 -27.43
N PRO A 28 39.58 -36.19 -26.48
CA PRO A 28 39.29 -36.24 -25.05
C PRO A 28 38.34 -35.11 -24.62
N ARG A 29 37.17 -35.48 -24.10
CA ARG A 29 36.28 -34.57 -23.35
C ARG A 29 36.95 -34.21 -22.00
N SER A 30 36.94 -32.92 -21.70
CA SER A 30 37.52 -32.36 -20.49
C SER A 30 36.81 -32.89 -19.21
N ILE A 31 37.63 -33.23 -18.20
CA ILE A 31 37.22 -33.74 -16.86
C ILE A 31 36.37 -32.76 -16.04
N GLY A 32 35.99 -31.57 -16.62
CA GLY A 32 35.20 -30.54 -15.93
C GLY A 32 33.70 -30.80 -15.87
N ASP A 33 33.11 -31.61 -16.77
CA ASP A 33 31.64 -31.75 -16.90
C ASP A 33 31.00 -32.90 -16.09
N ILE A 34 31.80 -33.80 -15.54
CA ILE A 34 31.31 -34.97 -14.77
C ILE A 34 31.04 -34.61 -13.30
N GLY A 35 31.72 -33.60 -12.76
CA GLY A 35 31.54 -33.15 -11.36
C GLY A 35 30.21 -32.36 -11.15
N GLY A 36 29.74 -31.66 -12.17
CA GLY A 36 28.53 -30.83 -12.09
C GLY A 36 27.22 -31.64 -12.09
N SER A 37 27.19 -32.77 -12.79
CA SER A 37 25.96 -33.59 -12.87
C SER A 37 25.76 -34.48 -11.63
N ILE A 38 26.80 -34.96 -11.01
CA ILE A 38 26.75 -35.79 -9.77
C ILE A 38 26.35 -34.92 -8.57
N GLY A 39 26.80 -33.64 -8.50
CA GLY A 39 26.41 -32.71 -7.46
C GLY A 39 24.93 -32.34 -7.55
N GLN A 40 24.38 -32.08 -8.75
CA GLN A 40 22.97 -31.72 -8.97
C GLN A 40 22.01 -32.89 -8.71
N GLU A 41 22.40 -34.13 -8.98
CA GLU A 41 21.59 -35.32 -8.67
C GLU A 41 21.58 -35.60 -7.16
N ALA A 42 22.71 -35.42 -6.46
CA ALA A 42 22.80 -35.57 -5.00
C ALA A 42 21.96 -34.48 -4.29
N GLU A 43 22.00 -33.23 -4.75
CA GLU A 43 21.17 -32.13 -4.22
C GLU A 43 19.67 -32.37 -4.46
N LYS A 44 19.27 -32.85 -5.64
CA LYS A 44 17.88 -33.20 -5.94
C LYS A 44 17.37 -34.35 -5.07
N SER A 45 18.22 -35.35 -4.83
CA SER A 45 17.90 -36.50 -3.97
C SER A 45 17.75 -36.07 -2.50
N ALA A 46 18.64 -35.20 -2.00
CA ALA A 46 18.56 -34.66 -0.64
C ALA A 46 17.27 -33.82 -0.44
N THR A 47 16.92 -32.99 -1.41
CA THR A 47 15.70 -32.17 -1.36
C THR A 47 14.43 -33.03 -1.42
N GLN A 48 14.37 -34.08 -2.23
CA GLN A 48 13.23 -35.00 -2.28
C GLN A 48 13.06 -35.80 -0.99
N ASN A 49 14.14 -36.26 -0.38
CA ASN A 49 14.10 -36.95 0.92
C ASN A 49 13.62 -36.02 2.04
N ALA A 50 14.07 -34.75 2.05
CA ALA A 50 13.62 -33.73 3.01
C ALA A 50 12.12 -33.45 2.90
N VAL A 51 11.56 -33.38 1.68
CA VAL A 51 10.12 -33.16 1.45
C VAL A 51 9.29 -34.35 1.96
N GLN A 52 9.76 -35.58 1.77
CA GLN A 52 9.08 -36.77 2.29
C GLN A 52 9.16 -36.85 3.82
N THR A 53 10.28 -36.46 4.42
CA THR A 53 10.43 -36.40 5.86
C THR A 53 9.56 -35.31 6.49
N ALA A 54 9.49 -34.15 5.89
CA ALA A 54 8.64 -33.03 6.34
C ALA A 54 7.15 -33.44 6.34
N ALA A 55 6.68 -34.15 5.31
CA ALA A 55 5.30 -34.63 5.21
C ALA A 55 4.90 -35.59 6.33
N LYS A 56 5.86 -36.22 7.01
CA LYS A 56 5.65 -37.17 8.09
C LYS A 56 6.08 -36.65 9.49
N ALA A 57 6.49 -35.39 9.58
CA ALA A 57 6.98 -34.81 10.82
C ALA A 57 5.94 -34.84 11.96
N TYR A 58 4.65 -34.81 11.66
CA TYR A 58 3.58 -34.93 12.66
C TYR A 58 3.43 -36.31 13.28
N LEU A 59 3.95 -37.37 12.62
CA LEU A 59 4.02 -38.75 13.18
C LEU A 59 5.19 -38.95 14.14
N MET A 60 6.15 -38.03 14.15
CA MET A 60 7.36 -38.11 14.97
C MET A 60 7.14 -37.46 16.34
N SER A 61 7.78 -37.96 17.36
CA SER A 61 7.87 -37.27 18.64
C SER A 61 8.71 -36.00 18.54
N ALA A 62 8.59 -35.08 19.47
CA ALA A 62 9.39 -33.85 19.51
C ALA A 62 10.90 -34.13 19.49
N GLU A 63 11.34 -35.16 20.21
CA GLU A 63 12.75 -35.59 20.28
C GLU A 63 13.24 -36.18 18.95
N GLU A 64 12.41 -37.01 18.30
CA GLU A 64 12.74 -37.61 17.00
C GLU A 64 12.86 -36.53 15.92
N VAL A 65 12.00 -35.52 15.94
CA VAL A 65 12.09 -34.37 14.99
C VAL A 65 13.38 -33.58 15.23
N ALA A 66 13.68 -33.24 16.51
CA ALA A 66 14.89 -32.53 16.85
C ALA A 66 16.14 -33.30 16.37
N LYS A 67 16.16 -34.61 16.57
CA LYS A 67 17.24 -35.48 16.09
C LYS A 67 17.29 -35.58 14.56
N THR A 68 16.17 -35.74 13.91
CA THR A 68 16.06 -35.88 12.42
C THR A 68 16.54 -34.65 11.69
N TYR A 69 16.21 -33.47 12.23
CA TYR A 69 16.64 -32.19 11.68
C TYR A 69 17.93 -31.66 12.30
N GLU A 70 18.60 -32.47 13.17
CA GLU A 70 19.83 -32.06 13.87
C GLU A 70 19.66 -30.66 14.53
N ALA A 71 18.50 -30.44 15.12
CA ALA A 71 18.13 -29.18 15.78
C ALA A 71 18.32 -29.36 17.30
N ASP A 72 19.12 -28.50 17.92
CA ASP A 72 19.21 -28.45 19.37
C ASP A 72 17.99 -27.74 19.94
N PRO A 73 17.19 -28.36 20.84
CA PRO A 73 15.97 -27.75 21.39
C PRO A 73 16.21 -26.50 22.26
N ILE A 74 17.45 -26.23 22.69
CA ILE A 74 17.84 -25.13 23.58
C ILE A 74 18.71 -24.12 22.82
N PHE A 75 19.74 -24.62 22.13
CA PHE A 75 20.71 -23.75 21.45
C PHE A 75 20.35 -23.43 20.01
N GLY A 76 19.43 -24.18 19.39
CA GLY A 76 19.10 -24.03 17.96
C GLY A 76 20.27 -24.37 17.04
N LEU A 77 20.21 -23.94 15.78
CA LEU A 77 21.31 -24.10 14.82
C LEU A 77 22.39 -23.02 15.05
N THR A 78 23.61 -23.31 14.58
CA THR A 78 24.63 -22.26 14.43
C THR A 78 24.38 -21.46 13.13
N ASP A 79 24.91 -20.25 13.06
CA ASP A 79 24.78 -19.40 11.83
C ASP A 79 25.46 -20.03 10.62
N GLU A 80 26.58 -20.71 10.83
CA GLU A 80 27.33 -21.42 9.79
C GLU A 80 26.51 -22.57 9.20
N GLU A 81 25.84 -23.34 10.08
CA GLU A 81 25.01 -24.46 9.67
C GLU A 81 23.73 -23.96 8.96
N ALA A 82 23.10 -22.89 9.46
CA ALA A 82 21.96 -22.25 8.81
C ALA A 82 22.32 -21.73 7.40
N ALA A 83 23.48 -21.09 7.26
CA ALA A 83 24.00 -20.64 5.97
C ALA A 83 24.27 -21.80 4.99
N ARG A 84 24.85 -22.90 5.49
CA ARG A 84 25.09 -24.15 4.73
C ARG A 84 23.76 -24.74 4.24
N ARG A 85 22.76 -24.86 5.12
CA ARG A 85 21.43 -25.39 4.78
C ARG A 85 20.70 -24.48 3.81
N ARG A 86 20.85 -23.15 3.93
CA ARG A 86 20.29 -22.19 2.96
C ARG A 86 20.83 -22.41 1.54
N GLY A 87 22.10 -22.81 1.40
CA GLY A 87 22.67 -23.20 0.11
C GLY A 87 22.01 -24.45 -0.49
N ILE A 88 21.55 -25.39 0.35
CA ILE A 88 20.94 -26.66 -0.08
C ILE A 88 19.42 -26.50 -0.33
N TYR A 89 18.69 -25.91 0.61
CA TYR A 89 17.22 -25.81 0.58
C TYR A 89 16.70 -24.53 -0.10
N GLY A 90 17.56 -23.55 -0.32
CA GLY A 90 17.19 -22.23 -0.85
C GLY A 90 16.60 -21.33 0.23
N ALA A 91 16.09 -20.17 -0.19
CA ALA A 91 15.42 -19.22 0.68
C ALA A 91 13.99 -19.69 0.99
N ASN A 92 13.51 -19.42 2.21
CA ASN A 92 12.12 -19.63 2.60
C ASN A 92 11.23 -18.53 1.99
N ALA A 93 11.02 -18.63 0.69
CA ALA A 93 10.21 -17.68 -0.07
C ALA A 93 9.46 -18.42 -1.17
N PHE A 94 8.27 -17.93 -1.52
CA PHE A 94 7.58 -18.41 -2.70
C PHE A 94 8.31 -17.95 -3.96
N GLU A 95 8.32 -18.80 -5.00
CA GLU A 95 8.93 -18.42 -6.28
C GLU A 95 8.31 -17.12 -6.79
N LYS A 96 9.13 -16.07 -6.81
CA LYS A 96 8.76 -14.82 -7.50
C LYS A 96 8.63 -15.14 -8.99
N GLN A 97 7.58 -14.62 -9.63
CA GLN A 97 7.48 -14.69 -11.08
C GLN A 97 8.82 -14.22 -11.68
N LYS A 98 9.46 -15.08 -12.45
CA LYS A 98 10.74 -14.74 -13.13
C LYS A 98 10.50 -13.49 -13.95
N LYS A 99 11.35 -12.48 -13.77
CA LYS A 99 11.33 -11.25 -14.59
C LYS A 99 11.29 -11.66 -16.07
N THR A 100 10.37 -11.11 -16.78
CA THR A 100 10.28 -11.36 -18.22
C THR A 100 11.57 -10.89 -18.86
N GLY A 101 12.29 -11.79 -19.53
CA GLY A 101 13.53 -11.44 -20.23
C GLY A 101 13.31 -10.35 -21.27
N LEU A 102 14.33 -9.51 -21.54
CA LEU A 102 14.25 -8.38 -22.48
C LEU A 102 13.63 -8.80 -23.83
N LEU A 103 14.07 -9.94 -24.36
CA LEU A 103 13.59 -10.45 -25.66
C LEU A 103 12.09 -10.76 -25.61
N LYS A 104 11.60 -11.31 -24.48
CA LYS A 104 10.18 -11.63 -24.32
C LYS A 104 9.32 -10.37 -24.19
N GLN A 105 9.83 -9.31 -23.53
CA GLN A 105 9.18 -8.01 -23.46
C GLN A 105 9.11 -7.35 -24.84
N ILE A 106 10.22 -7.34 -25.60
CA ILE A 106 10.23 -6.83 -26.99
C ILE A 106 9.22 -7.60 -27.86
N LEU A 107 9.21 -8.94 -27.80
CA LEU A 107 8.26 -9.76 -28.55
C LEU A 107 6.81 -9.52 -28.12
N ALA A 108 6.58 -9.20 -26.85
CA ALA A 108 5.25 -8.86 -26.37
C ALA A 108 4.77 -7.52 -26.95
N GLN A 109 5.65 -6.51 -26.98
CA GLN A 109 5.36 -5.22 -27.62
C GLN A 109 5.15 -5.33 -29.13
N LEU A 110 5.92 -6.16 -29.82
CA LEU A 110 5.71 -6.43 -31.25
C LEU A 110 4.39 -7.18 -31.54
N LYS A 111 3.80 -7.85 -30.56
CA LYS A 111 2.49 -8.51 -30.66
C LYS A 111 1.33 -7.61 -30.27
N ASP A 112 1.60 -6.40 -29.81
CA ASP A 112 0.55 -5.44 -29.53
C ASP A 112 -0.18 -5.07 -30.82
N VAL A 113 -1.52 -4.89 -30.70
CA VAL A 113 -2.39 -4.70 -31.87
C VAL A 113 -1.99 -3.47 -32.67
N SER A 114 -1.68 -2.38 -32.00
CA SER A 114 -1.26 -1.13 -32.68
C SER A 114 0.11 -1.28 -33.34
N THR A 115 1.06 -1.96 -32.72
CA THR A 115 2.37 -2.24 -33.33
C THR A 115 2.23 -3.15 -34.55
N ILE A 116 1.37 -4.17 -34.50
CA ILE A 116 1.08 -5.02 -35.65
C ILE A 116 0.49 -4.20 -36.81
N ILE A 117 -0.46 -3.31 -36.51
CA ILE A 117 -1.06 -2.47 -37.55
C ILE A 117 -0.02 -1.52 -38.16
N LEU A 118 0.86 -0.92 -37.33
CA LEU A 118 1.98 -0.10 -37.85
C LEU A 118 2.96 -0.90 -38.70
N ILE A 119 3.26 -2.16 -38.34
CA ILE A 119 4.09 -3.05 -39.13
C ILE A 119 3.42 -3.33 -40.49
N ILE A 120 2.12 -3.59 -40.50
CA ILE A 120 1.35 -3.77 -41.74
C ILE A 120 1.39 -2.49 -42.58
N ALA A 121 1.21 -1.32 -42.00
CA ALA A 121 1.31 -0.04 -42.70
C ALA A 121 2.71 0.19 -43.27
N GLY A 122 3.77 -0.13 -42.47
CA GLY A 122 5.16 -0.03 -42.93
C GLY A 122 5.48 -0.99 -44.11
N ILE A 123 4.98 -2.22 -44.06
CA ILE A 123 5.11 -3.17 -45.16
C ILE A 123 4.35 -2.70 -46.41
N LEU A 124 3.15 -2.14 -46.23
CA LEU A 124 2.35 -1.61 -47.31
C LEU A 124 3.04 -0.43 -47.97
N SER A 125 3.53 0.54 -47.18
CA SER A 125 4.31 1.70 -47.64
C SER A 125 5.58 1.25 -48.39
N LEU A 126 6.31 0.24 -47.87
CA LEU A 126 7.49 -0.33 -48.55
C LEU A 126 7.12 -0.98 -49.87
N THR A 127 6.00 -1.70 -49.91
CA THR A 127 5.53 -2.37 -51.12
C THR A 127 5.18 -1.33 -52.21
N MET A 128 4.47 -0.27 -51.83
CA MET A 128 4.15 0.85 -52.75
C MET A 128 5.42 1.53 -53.26
N SER A 129 6.36 1.84 -52.38
CA SER A 129 7.68 2.45 -52.73
C SER A 129 8.52 1.58 -53.69
N ILE A 130 8.29 0.25 -53.67
CA ILE A 130 8.96 -0.69 -54.58
C ILE A 130 8.22 -0.72 -55.92
N ILE A 131 6.91 -0.67 -55.92
CA ILE A 131 6.09 -0.69 -57.15
C ILE A 131 6.24 0.62 -57.93
N GLU A 132 6.21 1.76 -57.21
CA GLU A 132 6.32 3.12 -57.74
C GLU A 132 7.77 3.63 -57.63
N TRP A 133 8.76 2.81 -58.02
CA TRP A 133 10.15 3.13 -57.77
C TRP A 133 10.61 4.43 -58.49
N GLU A 134 10.73 5.50 -57.73
CA GLU A 134 11.25 6.81 -58.20
C GLU A 134 12.73 7.08 -57.78
N GLY A 135 13.41 6.04 -57.27
CA GLY A 135 14.76 6.11 -56.76
C GLY A 135 14.87 5.86 -55.25
N VAL A 136 16.08 6.06 -54.69
CA VAL A 136 16.37 5.77 -53.27
C VAL A 136 15.48 6.60 -52.31
N HIS A 137 14.98 7.74 -52.74
CA HIS A 137 14.14 8.61 -51.96
C HIS A 137 12.79 7.98 -51.61
N SER A 138 12.23 7.10 -52.44
CA SER A 138 10.97 6.40 -52.16
C SER A 138 11.06 5.47 -50.96
N LEU A 139 12.26 5.02 -50.57
CA LEU A 139 12.47 4.19 -49.38
C LEU A 139 12.51 4.95 -48.05
N ILE A 140 12.57 6.29 -48.08
CA ILE A 140 12.70 7.09 -46.84
C ILE A 140 11.48 6.94 -45.98
N GLU A 141 10.27 7.02 -46.55
CA GLU A 141 9.02 6.93 -45.81
C GLU A 141 8.87 5.60 -45.05
N PRO A 142 8.97 4.41 -45.69
CA PRO A 142 8.88 3.16 -44.97
C PRO A 142 10.03 2.99 -43.95
N LEU A 143 11.25 3.48 -44.24
CA LEU A 143 12.38 3.40 -43.31
C LEU A 143 12.08 4.20 -42.02
N VAL A 144 11.50 5.39 -42.15
CA VAL A 144 11.13 6.22 -41.01
C VAL A 144 10.00 5.57 -40.21
N VAL A 145 9.00 4.95 -40.85
CA VAL A 145 7.96 4.18 -40.16
C VAL A 145 8.57 3.06 -39.33
N PHE A 146 9.49 2.27 -39.89
CA PHE A 146 10.17 1.22 -39.14
C PHE A 146 11.05 1.78 -38.00
N ALA A 147 11.74 2.90 -38.24
CA ALA A 147 12.54 3.56 -37.20
C ALA A 147 11.66 4.02 -36.01
N ILE A 148 10.46 4.51 -36.27
CA ILE A 148 9.50 4.93 -35.23
C ILE A 148 8.94 3.69 -34.50
N ILE A 149 8.67 2.60 -35.19
CA ILE A 149 8.26 1.33 -34.54
C ILE A 149 9.34 0.86 -33.55
N VAL A 150 10.60 0.87 -33.98
CA VAL A 150 11.74 0.50 -33.12
C VAL A 150 11.84 1.45 -31.90
N MET A 151 11.71 2.75 -32.12
CA MET A 151 11.76 3.75 -31.07
C MET A 151 10.58 3.57 -30.08
N ASN A 152 9.37 3.31 -30.58
CA ASN A 152 8.20 3.08 -29.73
C ASN A 152 8.38 1.82 -28.87
N VAL A 153 8.88 0.72 -29.45
CA VAL A 153 9.19 -0.52 -28.71
C VAL A 153 10.25 -0.26 -27.61
N ILE A 154 11.32 0.47 -27.95
CA ILE A 154 12.36 0.83 -26.95
C ILE A 154 11.77 1.66 -25.82
N LEU A 155 10.97 2.67 -26.14
CA LEU A 155 10.33 3.54 -25.15
C LEU A 155 9.38 2.73 -24.27
N ALA A 156 8.52 1.89 -24.84
CA ALA A 156 7.59 1.05 -24.11
C ALA A 156 8.30 0.08 -23.16
N VAL A 157 9.33 -0.63 -23.64
CA VAL A 157 10.11 -1.58 -22.82
C VAL A 157 10.88 -0.87 -21.69
N THR A 158 11.44 0.30 -21.95
CA THR A 158 12.16 1.07 -20.91
C THR A 158 11.21 1.60 -19.84
N GLN A 159 10.02 2.04 -20.23
CA GLN A 159 8.98 2.50 -19.31
C GLN A 159 8.42 1.34 -18.48
N GLU A 160 8.11 0.19 -19.09
CA GLU A 160 7.63 -1.03 -18.41
C GLU A 160 8.63 -1.49 -17.35
N ARG A 161 9.92 -1.55 -17.69
CA ARG A 161 10.98 -1.88 -16.73
C ARG A 161 11.11 -0.88 -15.60
N SER A 162 10.97 0.40 -15.89
CA SER A 162 10.99 1.43 -14.86
C SER A 162 9.85 1.26 -13.87
N ALA A 163 8.65 0.89 -14.35
CA ALA A 163 7.49 0.61 -13.51
C ALA A 163 7.70 -0.67 -12.69
N GLU A 164 8.19 -1.76 -13.29
CA GLU A 164 8.50 -3.02 -12.59
C GLU A 164 9.54 -2.82 -11.48
N ASN A 165 10.65 -2.13 -11.78
CA ASN A 165 11.70 -1.86 -10.81
C ASN A 165 11.21 -1.00 -9.63
N ALA A 166 10.34 -0.03 -9.89
CA ALA A 166 9.76 0.80 -8.84
C ALA A 166 8.83 -0.01 -7.92
N LEU A 167 8.06 -0.96 -8.47
CA LEU A 167 7.20 -1.88 -7.72
C LEU A 167 8.02 -2.85 -6.85
N GLU A 168 9.10 -3.40 -7.41
CA GLU A 168 9.99 -4.30 -6.68
C GLU A 168 10.68 -3.63 -5.49
N ALA A 169 11.17 -2.39 -5.69
CA ALA A 169 11.76 -1.60 -4.62
C ALA A 169 10.77 -1.32 -3.46
N LEU A 170 9.47 -1.22 -3.75
CA LEU A 170 8.44 -1.08 -2.70
C LEU A 170 8.18 -2.39 -1.96
N SER A 171 8.17 -3.52 -2.66
CA SER A 171 7.91 -4.83 -2.05
C SER A 171 9.02 -5.27 -1.08
N SER A 172 10.26 -4.86 -1.32
CA SER A 172 11.40 -5.17 -0.45
C SER A 172 11.42 -4.40 0.87
N LEU A 173 10.64 -3.31 1.00
CA LEU A 173 10.55 -2.51 2.23
C LEU A 173 9.57 -3.10 3.27
N SER A 174 8.87 -4.18 2.98
CA SER A 174 7.82 -4.78 3.81
C SER A 174 8.10 -6.25 4.10
N SER A 175 9.33 -6.59 4.47
CA SER A 175 9.64 -7.97 4.91
C SER A 175 9.12 -8.17 6.32
N PRO A 176 8.31 -9.22 6.59
CA PRO A 176 7.95 -9.60 7.95
C PRO A 176 9.21 -10.02 8.72
N VAL A 177 9.15 -10.01 10.05
CA VAL A 177 10.21 -10.51 10.91
C VAL A 177 9.71 -11.71 11.71
N CYS A 178 10.60 -12.67 11.99
CA CYS A 178 10.32 -13.81 12.86
C CYS A 178 11.37 -13.94 13.94
N ARG A 179 11.05 -14.64 15.03
CA ARG A 179 12.00 -14.89 16.12
C ARG A 179 12.55 -16.30 16.01
N VAL A 180 13.86 -16.41 15.93
CA VAL A 180 14.60 -17.66 15.80
C VAL A 180 15.62 -17.78 16.92
N VAL A 181 15.82 -19.01 17.43
CA VAL A 181 16.91 -19.34 18.37
C VAL A 181 18.08 -19.86 17.56
N ARG A 182 19.18 -19.15 17.57
CA ARG A 182 20.44 -19.59 16.98
C ARG A 182 21.60 -19.31 17.94
N GLY A 183 22.50 -20.28 18.12
CA GLY A 183 23.62 -20.16 19.04
C GLY A 183 23.22 -19.86 20.48
N GLY A 184 22.06 -20.35 20.94
CA GLY A 184 21.56 -20.19 22.32
C GLY A 184 20.91 -18.83 22.60
N SER A 185 20.79 -17.95 21.62
CA SER A 185 20.12 -16.62 21.75
C SER A 185 18.91 -16.49 20.85
N VAL A 186 17.84 -15.86 21.39
CA VAL A 186 16.66 -15.50 20.62
C VAL A 186 16.95 -14.19 19.88
N ARG A 187 16.77 -14.20 18.57
CA ARG A 187 16.96 -13.00 17.74
C ARG A 187 15.86 -12.85 16.69
N GLU A 188 15.66 -11.64 16.21
CA GLU A 188 14.82 -11.37 15.06
C GLU A 188 15.58 -11.70 13.76
N ALA A 189 14.89 -12.37 12.83
CA ALA A 189 15.43 -12.74 11.53
C ALA A 189 14.39 -12.51 10.43
N ASP A 190 14.85 -12.32 9.20
CA ASP A 190 13.99 -12.35 8.03
C ASP A 190 13.50 -13.80 7.84
N PRO A 191 12.16 -14.05 7.77
CA PRO A 191 11.63 -15.37 7.45
C PRO A 191 12.26 -16.03 6.23
N ALA A 192 12.71 -15.25 5.23
CA ALA A 192 13.39 -15.76 4.06
C ALA A 192 14.74 -16.45 4.37
N GLU A 193 15.30 -16.23 5.56
CA GLU A 193 16.55 -16.84 6.01
C GLU A 193 16.37 -18.17 6.75
N LEU A 194 15.11 -18.54 7.08
CA LEU A 194 14.81 -19.77 7.77
C LEU A 194 15.12 -21.00 6.91
N VAL A 195 15.63 -22.02 7.58
CA VAL A 195 15.96 -23.30 6.98
C VAL A 195 15.36 -24.46 7.81
N PRO A 196 15.11 -25.62 7.19
CA PRO A 196 14.72 -26.80 7.96
C PRO A 196 15.72 -27.10 9.08
N GLY A 197 15.19 -27.24 10.32
CA GLY A 197 15.98 -27.41 11.52
C GLY A 197 16.12 -26.13 12.38
N ASP A 198 15.76 -24.96 11.89
CA ASP A 198 15.72 -23.75 12.72
C ASP A 198 14.69 -23.91 13.85
N LEU A 199 15.00 -23.38 15.02
CA LEU A 199 14.09 -23.32 16.16
C LEU A 199 13.42 -21.96 16.21
N VAL A 200 12.10 -21.90 15.92
CA VAL A 200 11.30 -20.67 15.92
C VAL A 200 10.48 -20.53 17.18
N MET A 201 10.39 -19.30 17.68
CA MET A 201 9.56 -18.93 18.82
C MET A 201 8.31 -18.20 18.32
N LEU A 202 7.14 -18.72 18.71
CA LEU A 202 5.84 -18.21 18.32
C LEU A 202 5.09 -17.66 19.54
N LYS A 203 4.38 -16.56 19.37
CA LYS A 203 3.48 -15.97 20.36
C LYS A 203 2.19 -15.50 19.69
N THR A 204 1.19 -15.21 20.47
CA THR A 204 -0.06 -14.60 20.01
C THR A 204 0.21 -13.39 19.13
N GLY A 205 -0.40 -13.35 17.92
CA GLY A 205 -0.26 -12.28 16.94
C GLY A 205 0.87 -12.48 15.93
N ASP A 206 1.69 -13.55 16.05
CA ASP A 206 2.69 -13.90 15.07
C ASP A 206 2.06 -14.67 13.89
N LEU A 207 2.58 -14.46 12.69
CA LEU A 207 2.37 -15.37 11.56
C LEU A 207 3.43 -16.47 11.62
N VAL A 208 3.00 -17.70 11.45
CA VAL A 208 3.91 -18.84 11.36
C VAL A 208 4.79 -18.68 10.12
N PRO A 209 6.12 -18.58 10.26
CA PRO A 209 6.99 -18.19 9.15
C PRO A 209 7.31 -19.34 8.18
N ALA A 210 7.16 -20.58 8.60
CA ALA A 210 7.43 -21.79 7.84
C ALA A 210 6.64 -22.95 8.46
N ASP A 211 6.46 -24.08 7.76
CA ASP A 211 5.87 -25.25 8.39
C ASP A 211 6.80 -25.80 9.47
N ALA A 212 6.26 -26.05 10.66
CA ALA A 212 7.06 -26.43 11.80
C ALA A 212 6.35 -27.46 12.70
N ARG A 213 7.13 -28.33 13.36
CA ARG A 213 6.68 -29.26 14.38
C ARG A 213 6.92 -28.67 15.76
N LEU A 214 5.87 -28.59 16.57
CA LEU A 214 5.96 -28.07 17.93
C LEU A 214 6.83 -28.94 18.82
N ILE A 215 7.72 -28.29 19.55
CA ILE A 215 8.53 -28.94 20.64
C ILE A 215 7.90 -28.62 21.98
N ARG A 216 7.45 -27.39 22.16
CA ARG A 216 6.80 -26.91 23.38
C ARG A 216 5.64 -25.99 22.99
N SER A 217 4.53 -26.13 23.71
CA SER A 217 3.36 -25.25 23.53
C SER A 217 2.72 -24.96 24.90
N GLU A 218 2.18 -23.72 25.02
CA GLU A 218 1.45 -23.25 26.20
C GLU A 218 0.15 -22.61 25.73
N SER A 219 -0.96 -23.33 25.81
CA SER A 219 -2.29 -22.90 25.38
C SER A 219 -2.28 -22.31 23.95
N LEU A 220 -1.54 -22.95 23.05
CA LEU A 220 -1.38 -22.46 21.67
C LEU A 220 -2.65 -22.73 20.85
N ALA A 221 -3.12 -21.73 20.15
CA ALA A 221 -4.14 -21.87 19.11
C ALA A 221 -3.72 -21.14 17.83
N ALA A 222 -4.03 -21.71 16.67
CA ALA A 222 -3.68 -21.14 15.38
C ALA A 222 -4.91 -21.11 14.44
N ASP A 223 -5.11 -19.99 13.73
CA ASP A 223 -6.08 -19.88 12.67
C ASP A 223 -5.51 -20.50 11.39
N GLU A 224 -6.04 -21.66 11.03
CA GLU A 224 -5.67 -22.42 9.84
C GLU A 224 -6.71 -22.33 8.74
N SER A 225 -7.63 -21.36 8.81
CA SER A 225 -8.73 -21.19 7.83
C SER A 225 -8.25 -21.05 6.38
N SER A 226 -7.04 -20.54 6.17
CA SER A 226 -6.42 -20.44 4.85
C SER A 226 -6.03 -21.77 4.23
N LEU A 227 -5.88 -22.81 5.03
CA LEU A 227 -5.51 -24.16 4.62
C LEU A 227 -6.66 -25.16 4.73
N THR A 228 -7.45 -25.08 5.79
CA THR A 228 -8.53 -26.03 6.11
C THR A 228 -9.90 -25.54 5.66
N GLY A 229 -10.08 -24.22 5.53
CA GLY A 229 -11.39 -23.58 5.27
C GLY A 229 -12.25 -23.41 6.51
N GLU A 230 -11.79 -23.88 7.69
CA GLU A 230 -12.52 -23.77 8.94
C GLU A 230 -12.19 -22.46 9.66
N SER A 231 -13.22 -21.75 10.13
CA SER A 231 -13.06 -20.41 10.75
C SER A 231 -12.72 -20.45 12.24
N VAL A 232 -12.80 -21.62 12.88
CA VAL A 232 -12.48 -21.79 14.31
C VAL A 232 -10.98 -22.06 14.44
N PRO A 233 -10.25 -21.31 15.30
CA PRO A 233 -8.84 -21.59 15.54
C PRO A 233 -8.63 -23.01 16.06
N ALA A 234 -7.64 -23.71 15.49
CA ALA A 234 -7.25 -25.05 15.88
C ALA A 234 -6.38 -24.99 17.14
N GLU A 235 -6.75 -25.73 18.20
CA GLU A 235 -5.91 -25.90 19.37
C GLU A 235 -4.70 -26.76 19.03
N LYS A 236 -3.52 -26.35 19.52
CA LYS A 236 -2.23 -26.97 19.22
C LYS A 236 -1.52 -27.46 20.47
N ASP A 237 -1.08 -28.70 20.42
CA ASP A 237 -0.40 -29.37 21.56
C ASP A 237 0.86 -30.08 21.09
N ALA A 238 2.01 -29.64 21.61
CA ALA A 238 3.31 -30.24 21.31
C ALA A 238 3.40 -31.71 21.71
N SER A 239 2.64 -32.15 22.76
CA SER A 239 2.63 -33.51 23.29
C SER A 239 1.75 -34.47 22.46
N ALA A 240 0.93 -33.97 21.56
CA ALA A 240 0.07 -34.82 20.75
C ALA A 240 0.89 -35.75 19.84
N THR A 241 0.52 -37.00 19.78
CA THR A 241 1.17 -38.05 18.99
C THR A 241 0.17 -38.73 18.07
N PHE A 242 0.61 -39.04 16.87
CA PHE A 242 -0.20 -39.69 15.85
C PHE A 242 0.44 -41.02 15.44
N SER A 243 -0.33 -42.08 15.39
CA SER A 243 0.10 -43.42 14.93
C SER A 243 -0.32 -43.71 13.48
N GLU A 244 -1.26 -42.94 12.95
CA GLU A 244 -1.83 -43.08 11.59
C GLU A 244 -1.84 -41.75 10.87
N GLU A 245 -2.09 -41.78 9.54
CA GLU A 245 -2.20 -40.57 8.75
C GLU A 245 -3.42 -39.74 9.17
N ALA A 246 -3.17 -38.47 9.53
CA ALA A 246 -4.20 -37.52 9.92
C ALA A 246 -4.36 -36.42 8.87
N PRO A 247 -5.61 -35.94 8.62
CA PRO A 247 -5.86 -34.74 7.81
C PRO A 247 -5.13 -33.52 8.37
N LEU A 248 -4.87 -32.53 7.53
CA LEU A 248 -4.05 -31.37 7.89
C LEU A 248 -4.59 -30.62 9.12
N GLY A 249 -5.91 -30.38 9.19
CA GLY A 249 -6.57 -29.68 10.30
C GLY A 249 -6.51 -30.40 11.63
N ASP A 250 -6.37 -31.74 11.62
CA ASP A 250 -6.33 -32.56 12.85
C ASP A 250 -4.93 -32.68 13.44
N ARG A 251 -3.88 -32.20 12.75
CA ARG A 251 -2.49 -32.31 13.20
C ARG A 251 -2.18 -31.29 14.28
N ALA A 252 -2.62 -31.56 15.52
CA ALA A 252 -2.48 -30.67 16.65
C ALA A 252 -1.02 -30.32 17.01
N ASN A 253 -0.06 -31.16 16.62
CA ASN A 253 1.35 -30.99 16.96
C ASN A 253 2.19 -30.24 15.91
N CYS A 254 1.56 -29.72 14.86
CA CYS A 254 2.20 -28.95 13.79
C CYS A 254 1.55 -27.60 13.59
N VAL A 255 2.33 -26.64 13.11
CA VAL A 255 1.89 -25.30 12.67
C VAL A 255 2.37 -25.05 11.24
N TYR A 256 1.60 -24.29 10.48
CA TYR A 256 1.81 -24.14 9.04
C TYR A 256 2.07 -22.71 8.62
N SER A 257 2.93 -22.55 7.63
CA SER A 257 3.33 -21.26 7.08
C SER A 257 2.12 -20.40 6.69
N GLY A 258 2.14 -19.13 7.13
CA GLY A 258 1.08 -18.16 6.82
C GLY A 258 -0.16 -18.25 7.71
N CYS A 259 -0.24 -19.22 8.63
CA CYS A 259 -1.29 -19.31 9.63
C CYS A 259 -1.01 -18.36 10.81
N LEU A 260 -2.08 -17.90 11.44
CA LEU A 260 -2.02 -16.93 12.53
C LEU A 260 -2.03 -17.62 13.88
N VAL A 261 -1.11 -17.26 14.77
CA VAL A 261 -1.19 -17.63 16.19
C VAL A 261 -2.20 -16.74 16.90
N THR A 262 -3.35 -17.29 17.26
CA THR A 262 -4.46 -16.55 17.91
C THR A 262 -4.35 -16.52 19.43
N ALA A 263 -3.69 -17.52 20.03
CA ALA A 263 -3.49 -17.59 21.48
C ALA A 263 -2.23 -18.37 21.81
N GLY A 264 -1.65 -18.12 22.98
CA GLY A 264 -0.56 -18.89 23.58
C GLY A 264 0.84 -18.60 23.03
N ASN A 265 1.77 -19.45 23.44
CA ASN A 265 3.19 -19.39 23.04
C ASN A 265 3.68 -20.80 22.66
N ALA A 266 4.69 -20.86 21.78
CA ALA A 266 5.30 -22.13 21.41
C ALA A 266 6.75 -21.99 20.95
N ALA A 267 7.49 -23.12 21.05
CA ALA A 267 8.75 -23.34 20.35
C ALA A 267 8.54 -24.46 19.33
N ALA A 268 9.00 -24.28 18.10
CA ALA A 268 8.80 -25.22 17.01
C ALA A 268 10.06 -25.36 16.14
N VAL A 269 10.32 -26.56 15.65
CA VAL A 269 11.41 -26.85 14.69
C VAL A 269 10.83 -26.73 13.27
N VAL A 270 11.43 -25.91 12.44
CA VAL A 270 11.09 -25.77 11.03
C VAL A 270 11.33 -27.08 10.29
N THR A 271 10.28 -27.57 9.62
CA THR A 271 10.30 -28.84 8.89
C THR A 271 10.26 -28.64 7.38
N ALA A 272 9.56 -27.60 6.88
CA ALA A 272 9.52 -27.27 5.47
C ALA A 272 9.53 -25.76 5.25
N THR A 273 10.14 -25.32 4.13
CA THR A 273 10.32 -23.91 3.78
C THR A 273 9.89 -23.63 2.34
N GLY A 274 9.47 -22.39 2.07
CA GLY A 274 9.15 -21.88 0.74
C GLY A 274 8.09 -22.69 0.00
N MET A 275 8.39 -23.09 -1.23
CA MET A 275 7.48 -23.85 -2.09
C MET A 275 7.20 -25.27 -1.59
N ASN A 276 7.91 -25.76 -0.57
CA ASN A 276 7.71 -27.09 0.02
C ASN A 276 6.76 -27.07 1.23
N THR A 277 6.35 -25.89 1.71
CA THR A 277 5.32 -25.75 2.75
C THR A 277 3.94 -26.13 2.20
N GLU A 278 2.98 -26.42 3.07
CA GLU A 278 1.59 -26.69 2.64
C GLU A 278 1.00 -25.49 1.88
N MET A 279 1.25 -24.28 2.36
CA MET A 279 0.89 -23.05 1.64
C MET A 279 1.62 -22.92 0.29
N GLY A 280 2.89 -23.33 0.22
CA GLY A 280 3.68 -23.34 -1.02
C GLY A 280 3.14 -24.29 -2.07
N LYS A 281 2.59 -25.44 -1.65
CA LYS A 281 1.91 -26.39 -2.54
C LYS A 281 0.66 -25.76 -3.18
N ILE A 282 -0.14 -25.02 -2.39
CA ILE A 282 -1.31 -24.27 -2.88
C ILE A 282 -0.85 -23.13 -3.82
N ALA A 283 0.21 -22.41 -3.48
CA ALA A 283 0.73 -21.34 -4.32
C ALA A 283 1.14 -21.80 -5.72
N ARG A 284 1.63 -23.04 -5.89
CA ARG A 284 1.91 -23.62 -7.21
C ARG A 284 0.69 -23.68 -8.11
N PHE A 285 -0.49 -23.97 -7.58
CA PHE A 285 -1.75 -24.00 -8.34
C PHE A 285 -2.30 -22.60 -8.64
N LEU A 286 -1.86 -21.55 -7.89
CA LEU A 286 -2.34 -20.18 -8.03
C LEU A 286 -1.43 -19.30 -8.91
N THR A 287 -0.29 -19.82 -9.38
CA THR A 287 0.73 -19.06 -10.12
C THR A 287 0.22 -18.51 -11.48
N ASP A 288 -0.92 -18.96 -11.98
CA ASP A 288 -1.56 -18.50 -13.23
C ASP A 288 -2.59 -17.37 -13.04
N THR A 289 -2.79 -16.89 -11.83
CA THR A 289 -3.77 -15.81 -11.59
C THR A 289 -3.18 -14.46 -11.99
N LYS A 290 -3.58 -13.94 -13.16
CA LYS A 290 -3.23 -12.59 -13.64
C LYS A 290 -3.58 -11.54 -12.57
N ASN A 291 -2.68 -10.61 -12.33
CA ASN A 291 -2.89 -9.46 -11.45
C ASN A 291 -4.22 -8.76 -11.80
N LYS A 292 -5.13 -8.67 -10.84
CA LYS A 292 -6.41 -7.96 -11.04
C LYS A 292 -6.14 -6.48 -11.27
N LYS A 293 -6.71 -5.93 -12.35
CA LYS A 293 -6.63 -4.50 -12.66
C LYS A 293 -7.27 -3.66 -11.55
N THR A 294 -6.71 -2.48 -11.28
CA THR A 294 -7.30 -1.51 -10.34
C THR A 294 -8.61 -0.95 -10.89
N THR A 295 -9.45 -0.38 -10.03
CA THR A 295 -10.71 0.27 -10.43
C THR A 295 -10.45 1.39 -11.44
N LEU A 296 -9.39 2.16 -11.24
CA LEU A 296 -8.94 3.21 -12.15
C LEU A 296 -8.52 2.64 -13.51
N GLN A 297 -7.71 1.58 -13.51
CA GLN A 297 -7.31 0.91 -14.76
C GLN A 297 -8.53 0.43 -15.55
N VAL A 298 -9.55 -0.13 -14.88
CA VAL A 298 -10.80 -0.54 -15.54
C VAL A 298 -11.56 0.67 -16.11
N ARG A 299 -11.60 1.81 -15.40
CA ARG A 299 -12.22 3.05 -15.89
C ARG A 299 -11.45 3.62 -17.07
N LEU A 300 -10.13 3.62 -17.03
CA LEU A 300 -9.25 4.08 -18.11
C LEU A 300 -9.36 3.17 -19.33
N ASP A 301 -9.45 1.86 -19.17
CA ASP A 301 -9.73 0.92 -20.25
C ASP A 301 -11.05 1.24 -20.96
N LYS A 302 -12.09 1.65 -20.21
CA LYS A 302 -13.36 2.12 -20.82
C LYS A 302 -13.17 3.39 -21.64
N VAL A 303 -12.43 4.37 -21.11
CA VAL A 303 -12.10 5.61 -21.84
C VAL A 303 -11.30 5.29 -23.09
N GLY A 304 -10.27 4.45 -22.97
CA GLY A 304 -9.47 3.98 -24.10
C GLY A 304 -10.31 3.31 -25.18
N LYS A 305 -11.23 2.42 -24.80
CA LYS A 305 -12.14 1.74 -25.76
C LYS A 305 -13.07 2.71 -26.48
N VAL A 306 -13.58 3.74 -25.78
CA VAL A 306 -14.42 4.77 -26.41
C VAL A 306 -13.61 5.56 -27.43
N ILE A 307 -12.39 5.98 -27.09
CA ILE A 307 -11.50 6.72 -27.98
C ILE A 307 -11.14 5.85 -29.20
N SER A 308 -10.76 4.60 -28.98
CA SER A 308 -10.46 3.66 -30.06
C SER A 308 -11.66 3.44 -30.98
N GLY A 309 -12.87 3.37 -30.42
CA GLY A 309 -14.12 3.29 -31.21
C GLY A 309 -14.34 4.52 -32.08
N ILE A 310 -14.09 5.73 -31.53
CA ILE A 310 -14.18 6.99 -32.30
C ILE A 310 -13.11 6.99 -33.40
N ALA A 311 -11.89 6.58 -33.09
CA ALA A 311 -10.76 6.52 -34.01
C ALA A 311 -11.05 5.59 -35.20
N VAL A 312 -11.49 4.36 -34.93
CA VAL A 312 -11.84 3.38 -35.98
C VAL A 312 -13.02 3.87 -36.82
N MET A 313 -14.05 4.43 -36.19
CA MET A 313 -15.20 4.99 -36.94
C MET A 313 -14.75 6.15 -37.83
N SER A 314 -13.92 7.04 -37.34
CA SER A 314 -13.37 8.17 -38.09
C SER A 314 -12.49 7.70 -39.27
N ALA A 315 -11.69 6.66 -39.05
CA ALA A 315 -10.87 6.05 -40.09
C ALA A 315 -11.73 5.44 -41.21
N VAL A 316 -12.82 4.74 -40.85
CA VAL A 316 -13.78 4.21 -41.83
C VAL A 316 -14.47 5.32 -42.60
N VAL A 317 -14.90 6.37 -41.92
CA VAL A 317 -15.52 7.54 -42.58
C VAL A 317 -14.54 8.21 -43.54
N LEU A 318 -13.29 8.41 -43.12
CA LEU A 318 -12.24 9.00 -43.94
C LEU A 318 -11.94 8.14 -45.16
N PHE A 319 -11.82 6.82 -45.00
CA PHE A 319 -11.59 5.87 -46.09
C PHE A 319 -12.75 5.93 -47.14
N VAL A 320 -14.00 5.84 -46.68
CA VAL A 320 -15.17 5.83 -47.56
C VAL A 320 -15.31 7.16 -48.29
N THR A 321 -15.12 8.29 -47.59
CA THR A 321 -15.23 9.63 -48.22
C THR A 321 -14.10 9.85 -49.25
N GLY A 322 -12.89 9.38 -48.99
CA GLY A 322 -11.77 9.45 -49.93
C GLY A 322 -12.03 8.65 -51.20
N LEU A 323 -12.60 7.43 -51.07
CA LEU A 323 -13.01 6.64 -52.24
C LEU A 323 -14.11 7.34 -53.09
N ILE A 324 -15.08 7.95 -52.41
CA ILE A 324 -16.14 8.70 -53.11
C ILE A 324 -15.55 9.90 -53.87
N GLN A 325 -14.51 10.51 -53.37
CA GLN A 325 -13.80 11.64 -54.03
C GLN A 325 -12.83 11.19 -55.11
N GLY A 326 -12.69 9.87 -55.34
CA GLY A 326 -11.83 9.32 -56.41
C GLY A 326 -10.36 9.21 -56.04
N GLN A 327 -10.01 9.24 -54.77
CA GLN A 327 -8.63 9.06 -54.28
C GLN A 327 -8.25 7.58 -54.36
N GLY A 328 -6.95 7.28 -54.44
CA GLY A 328 -6.44 5.91 -54.54
C GLY A 328 -6.84 5.03 -53.35
N ILE A 329 -7.30 3.79 -53.61
CA ILE A 329 -7.73 2.88 -52.55
C ILE A 329 -6.61 2.62 -51.55
N MET A 330 -5.39 2.47 -52.02
CA MET A 330 -4.23 2.11 -51.26
C MET A 330 -3.76 3.29 -50.37
N ASP A 331 -3.74 4.50 -50.91
CA ASP A 331 -3.42 5.71 -50.17
C ASP A 331 -4.41 5.96 -49.05
N MET A 332 -5.70 5.86 -49.37
CA MET A 332 -6.75 6.02 -48.37
C MET A 332 -6.75 4.92 -47.29
N LEU A 333 -6.38 3.71 -47.66
CA LEU A 333 -6.21 2.63 -46.69
C LEU A 333 -5.06 2.92 -45.73
N LEU A 334 -3.92 3.39 -46.25
CA LEU A 334 -2.75 3.75 -45.44
C LEU A 334 -3.08 4.89 -44.47
N VAL A 335 -3.74 5.95 -44.96
CA VAL A 335 -4.18 7.08 -44.13
C VAL A 335 -5.19 6.66 -43.07
N ALA A 336 -6.17 5.86 -43.42
CA ALA A 336 -7.19 5.38 -42.48
C ALA A 336 -6.59 4.49 -41.36
N ILE A 337 -5.70 3.57 -41.76
CA ILE A 337 -5.00 2.70 -40.79
C ILE A 337 -4.16 3.56 -39.84
N THR A 338 -3.40 4.52 -40.35
CA THR A 338 -2.51 5.35 -39.53
C THR A 338 -3.31 6.27 -38.62
N LEU A 339 -4.41 6.86 -39.10
CA LEU A 339 -5.30 7.65 -38.23
C LEU A 339 -5.88 6.80 -37.09
N ALA A 340 -6.32 5.57 -37.41
CA ALA A 340 -6.85 4.67 -36.39
C ALA A 340 -5.82 4.34 -35.30
N VAL A 341 -4.57 4.17 -35.70
CA VAL A 341 -3.46 3.89 -34.73
C VAL A 341 -3.05 5.14 -33.97
N ALA A 342 -2.82 6.26 -34.68
CA ALA A 342 -2.39 7.53 -34.07
C ALA A 342 -3.40 8.07 -33.06
N ALA A 343 -4.69 7.85 -33.29
CA ALA A 343 -5.75 8.33 -32.41
C ALA A 343 -5.92 7.49 -31.12
N VAL A 344 -5.28 6.30 -31.01
CA VAL A 344 -5.34 5.48 -29.80
C VAL A 344 -4.24 5.89 -28.82
N PRO A 345 -4.57 6.36 -27.61
CA PRO A 345 -3.56 6.80 -26.63
C PRO A 345 -2.88 5.59 -25.96
N GLU A 346 -1.97 4.90 -26.65
CA GLU A 346 -1.27 3.71 -26.17
C GLU A 346 -0.46 3.97 -24.91
N THR A 347 0.14 5.14 -24.81
CA THR A 347 0.96 5.56 -23.69
C THR A 347 0.16 5.79 -22.40
N LEU A 348 -1.16 5.93 -22.46
CA LEU A 348 -2.00 6.28 -21.31
C LEU A 348 -1.90 5.25 -20.17
N ALA A 349 -2.10 3.97 -20.45
CA ALA A 349 -2.09 2.92 -19.44
C ALA A 349 -0.69 2.82 -18.76
N LEU A 350 0.35 2.98 -19.54
CA LEU A 350 1.72 2.91 -19.10
C LEU A 350 2.12 4.11 -18.23
N ILE A 351 1.79 5.33 -18.66
CA ILE A 351 2.07 6.55 -17.87
C ILE A 351 1.27 6.54 -16.56
N VAL A 352 0.04 6.03 -16.56
CA VAL A 352 -0.75 5.86 -15.32
C VAL A 352 -0.06 4.91 -14.35
N THR A 353 0.47 3.80 -14.82
CA THR A 353 1.24 2.88 -13.96
C THR A 353 2.48 3.55 -13.37
N LEU A 354 3.18 4.37 -14.15
CA LEU A 354 4.31 5.18 -13.68
C LEU A 354 3.89 6.24 -12.65
N ILE A 355 2.75 6.91 -12.85
CA ILE A 355 2.21 7.88 -11.87
C ILE A 355 1.92 7.18 -10.54
N LEU A 356 1.25 6.03 -10.57
CA LEU A 356 0.94 5.25 -9.38
C LEU A 356 2.23 4.78 -8.67
N SER A 357 3.19 4.28 -9.42
CA SER A 357 4.48 3.80 -8.91
C SER A 357 5.29 4.93 -8.26
N TYR A 358 5.38 6.08 -8.92
CA TYR A 358 6.04 7.27 -8.39
C TYR A 358 5.33 7.79 -7.12
N GLY A 359 4.01 7.81 -7.13
CA GLY A 359 3.21 8.20 -5.98
C GLY A 359 3.40 7.27 -4.79
N ALA A 360 3.41 5.95 -5.01
CA ALA A 360 3.68 4.97 -3.97
C ALA A 360 5.09 5.13 -3.37
N LYS A 361 6.11 5.37 -4.21
CA LYS A 361 7.46 5.70 -3.74
C LYS A 361 7.48 6.96 -2.89
N LYS A 362 6.76 8.00 -3.29
CA LYS A 362 6.68 9.26 -2.54
C LYS A 362 5.92 9.09 -1.21
N MET A 363 4.87 8.24 -1.17
CA MET A 363 4.20 7.87 0.08
C MET A 363 5.16 7.13 1.02
N ALA A 364 5.95 6.19 0.51
CA ALA A 364 6.94 5.44 1.30
C ALA A 364 8.01 6.36 1.92
N THR A 365 8.49 7.39 1.20
CA THR A 365 9.41 8.41 1.78
C THR A 365 8.78 9.25 2.90
N LYS A 366 7.45 9.19 3.04
CA LYS A 366 6.66 9.83 4.08
C LYS A 366 6.11 8.82 5.09
N ASN A 367 6.77 7.72 5.28
CA ASN A 367 6.41 6.65 6.22
C ASN A 367 5.05 5.94 5.94
N ALA A 368 4.49 6.10 4.75
CA ALA A 368 3.29 5.40 4.32
C ALA A 368 3.66 4.34 3.27
N LEU A 369 3.94 3.11 3.72
CA LEU A 369 4.34 2.01 2.86
C LEU A 369 3.12 1.34 2.23
N VAL A 370 2.99 1.44 0.92
CA VAL A 370 1.89 0.85 0.16
C VAL A 370 2.23 -0.57 -0.26
N ARG A 371 1.42 -1.54 0.12
CA ARG A 371 1.56 -2.96 -0.27
C ARG A 371 0.79 -3.32 -1.55
N GLN A 372 -0.30 -2.62 -1.80
CA GLN A 372 -1.14 -2.84 -2.99
C GLN A 372 -1.37 -1.53 -3.72
N MET A 373 -1.04 -1.45 -5.01
CA MET A 373 -1.15 -0.23 -5.82
C MET A 373 -2.58 0.36 -5.85
N GLN A 374 -3.58 -0.50 -5.67
CA GLN A 374 -4.99 -0.08 -5.56
C GLN A 374 -5.23 0.87 -4.39
N ALA A 375 -4.49 0.71 -3.29
CA ALA A 375 -4.62 1.58 -2.12
C ALA A 375 -4.22 3.03 -2.42
N VAL A 376 -3.25 3.26 -3.31
CA VAL A 376 -2.80 4.60 -3.70
C VAL A 376 -3.93 5.43 -4.29
N GLU A 377 -4.71 4.82 -5.17
CA GLU A 377 -5.88 5.44 -5.79
C GLU A 377 -7.01 5.66 -4.77
N THR A 378 -7.33 4.60 -4.03
CA THR A 378 -8.47 4.57 -3.12
C THR A 378 -8.28 5.55 -1.96
N LEU A 379 -7.04 5.70 -1.45
CA LEU A 379 -6.69 6.69 -0.43
C LEU A 379 -7.08 8.12 -0.85
N GLY A 380 -6.84 8.48 -2.10
CA GLY A 380 -7.19 9.81 -2.62
C GLY A 380 -8.70 10.11 -2.57
N SER A 381 -9.52 9.07 -2.58
CA SER A 381 -10.99 9.14 -2.52
C SER A 381 -11.55 8.94 -1.13
N THR A 382 -10.70 8.67 -0.11
CA THR A 382 -11.14 8.41 1.26
C THR A 382 -11.97 9.57 1.80
N SER A 383 -13.16 9.24 2.31
CA SER A 383 -14.13 10.17 2.88
C SER A 383 -14.38 9.92 4.37
N VAL A 384 -14.15 8.67 4.84
CA VAL A 384 -14.25 8.27 6.25
C VAL A 384 -12.98 7.54 6.67
N ILE A 385 -12.42 7.91 7.81
CA ILE A 385 -11.32 7.19 8.46
C ILE A 385 -11.85 6.61 9.77
N CYS A 386 -12.04 5.30 9.81
CA CYS A 386 -12.33 4.53 11.01
C CYS A 386 -11.00 4.20 11.68
N SER A 387 -10.77 4.75 12.87
CA SER A 387 -9.51 4.57 13.57
C SER A 387 -9.71 3.81 14.87
N ASP A 388 -8.93 2.76 15.08
CA ASP A 388 -8.76 2.24 16.43
C ASP A 388 -8.16 3.32 17.34
N LYS A 389 -8.54 3.33 18.61
CA LYS A 389 -8.03 4.31 19.57
C LYS A 389 -6.59 4.01 19.94
N THR A 390 -6.35 2.77 20.44
CA THR A 390 -5.10 2.36 21.06
C THR A 390 -3.99 2.23 20.02
N GLY A 391 -2.80 2.73 20.32
CA GLY A 391 -1.65 2.63 19.42
C GLY A 391 -1.73 3.50 18.15
N THR A 392 -2.92 3.94 17.76
CA THR A 392 -3.14 4.78 16.57
C THR A 392 -3.35 6.25 16.93
N LEU A 393 -4.43 6.55 17.68
CA LEU A 393 -4.75 7.91 18.14
C LEU A 393 -4.07 8.25 19.46
N THR A 394 -3.75 7.23 20.25
CA THR A 394 -3.04 7.33 21.52
C THR A 394 -1.64 6.75 21.43
N MET A 395 -0.81 7.01 22.43
CA MET A 395 0.59 6.61 22.44
C MET A 395 0.82 5.13 22.73
N ASN A 396 -0.21 4.37 23.12
CA ASN A 396 -0.14 3.00 23.65
C ASN A 396 0.86 2.90 24.83
N LYS A 397 0.89 3.96 25.63
CA LYS A 397 1.82 4.09 26.77
C LYS A 397 1.07 4.70 27.94
N MET A 398 0.67 3.85 28.89
CA MET A 398 0.02 4.32 30.12
C MET A 398 0.91 5.36 30.81
N THR A 399 0.30 6.47 31.21
CA THR A 399 0.98 7.60 31.84
C THR A 399 0.14 8.11 33.01
N VAL A 400 0.77 8.33 34.15
CA VAL A 400 0.11 8.98 35.30
C VAL A 400 -0.11 10.44 34.93
N LYS A 401 -1.34 10.92 35.08
CA LYS A 401 -1.71 12.33 34.83
C LYS A 401 -1.94 13.12 36.09
N ARG A 402 -2.52 12.49 37.10
CA ARG A 402 -2.85 13.11 38.38
C ARG A 402 -2.59 12.17 39.55
N LEU A 403 -2.21 12.76 40.65
CA LEU A 403 -2.04 12.10 41.94
C LEU A 403 -2.80 12.89 42.99
N TRP A 404 -3.48 12.23 43.90
CA TRP A 404 -4.18 12.81 45.02
C TRP A 404 -3.95 12.00 46.29
N VAL A 405 -3.59 12.66 47.37
CA VAL A 405 -3.45 12.07 48.68
C VAL A 405 -4.58 12.65 49.57
N TYR A 406 -5.19 11.81 50.39
CA TYR A 406 -6.26 12.24 51.26
C TYR A 406 -5.92 13.47 52.09
N GLY A 407 -6.83 14.42 52.15
CA GLY A 407 -6.66 15.69 52.83
C GLY A 407 -5.85 16.76 52.06
N GLY A 408 -5.44 16.47 50.81
CA GLY A 408 -4.73 17.39 49.91
C GLY A 408 -5.50 17.72 48.67
N GLU A 409 -4.91 18.54 47.79
CA GLU A 409 -5.46 18.83 46.45
C GLU A 409 -4.84 17.91 45.40
N PRO A 410 -5.60 17.56 44.34
CA PRO A 410 -5.07 16.80 43.22
C PRO A 410 -3.93 17.54 42.50
N VAL A 411 -2.80 16.86 42.28
CA VAL A 411 -1.62 17.42 41.61
C VAL A 411 -1.37 16.73 40.29
N ALA A 412 -1.06 17.51 39.24
CA ALA A 412 -0.65 16.98 37.96
C ALA A 412 0.75 16.35 38.00
N GLU A 413 1.03 15.43 37.10
CA GLU A 413 2.35 14.75 36.94
C GLU A 413 3.52 15.74 36.86
N SER A 414 3.32 16.89 36.17
CA SER A 414 4.34 17.94 36.00
C SER A 414 4.52 18.83 37.21
N GLY A 415 3.61 18.75 38.21
CA GLY A 415 3.65 19.60 39.44
C GLY A 415 4.78 19.21 40.38
N GLN A 416 5.08 20.13 41.32
CA GLN A 416 5.94 19.82 42.46
C GLN A 416 5.15 19.02 43.49
N PHE A 417 5.68 17.88 43.94
CA PHE A 417 5.05 17.03 44.92
C PHE A 417 5.45 17.42 46.32
N SER A 418 4.50 17.47 47.24
CA SER A 418 4.76 17.62 48.68
C SER A 418 5.43 16.36 49.23
N GLU A 419 5.95 16.43 50.45
CA GLU A 419 6.56 15.28 51.14
C GLU A 419 5.57 14.10 51.25
N GLY A 420 4.32 14.35 51.63
CA GLY A 420 3.28 13.31 51.71
C GLY A 420 2.90 12.71 50.34
N GLN A 421 2.96 13.48 49.27
CA GLN A 421 2.74 12.97 47.91
C GLN A 421 3.91 12.10 47.40
N ASN A 422 5.14 12.46 47.77
CA ASN A 422 6.33 11.66 47.47
C ASN A 422 6.33 10.35 48.28
N GLU A 423 5.92 10.38 49.55
CA GLU A 423 5.75 9.18 50.37
C GLU A 423 4.65 8.29 49.80
N PHE A 424 3.51 8.84 49.39
CA PHE A 424 2.44 8.09 48.71
C PHE A 424 2.92 7.44 47.42
N LEU A 425 3.68 8.16 46.58
CA LEU A 425 4.25 7.63 45.37
C LEU A 425 5.27 6.52 45.67
N LEU A 426 6.09 6.65 46.68
CA LEU A 426 7.00 5.60 47.14
C LEU A 426 6.24 4.34 47.57
N ASN A 427 5.20 4.49 48.38
CA ASN A 427 4.36 3.40 48.86
C ASN A 427 3.64 2.71 47.68
N LEU A 428 3.20 3.49 46.68
CA LEU A 428 2.58 2.95 45.46
C LEU A 428 3.58 2.16 44.63
N CYS A 429 4.85 2.59 44.57
CA CYS A 429 5.94 1.85 43.93
C CYS A 429 6.25 0.54 44.61
N LEU A 430 6.29 0.53 45.95
CA LEU A 430 6.52 -0.67 46.78
C LEU A 430 5.37 -1.67 46.61
N ALA A 431 4.18 -1.21 46.22
CA ALA A 431 3.04 -2.05 45.90
C ALA A 431 3.05 -2.54 44.42
N CYS A 432 4.08 -2.24 43.61
CA CYS A 432 4.20 -2.72 42.23
C CYS A 432 5.07 -3.97 42.15
N ALA A 433 4.79 -4.79 41.14
CA ALA A 433 5.60 -5.95 40.73
C ALA A 433 6.49 -5.67 39.49
N ALA A 434 6.43 -4.48 38.94
CA ALA A 434 7.25 -4.08 37.80
C ALA A 434 8.75 -4.15 38.13
N THR A 435 9.58 -4.45 37.15
CA THR A 435 11.03 -4.52 37.27
C THR A 435 11.72 -3.57 36.30
N VAL A 436 12.92 -3.11 36.64
CA VAL A 436 13.75 -2.27 35.76
C VAL A 436 14.95 -3.10 35.31
N GLY A 437 15.07 -3.32 34.02
CA GLY A 437 16.19 -3.97 33.36
C GLY A 437 16.89 -3.02 32.40
N THR A 438 17.83 -3.55 31.63
CA THR A 438 18.47 -2.84 30.50
C THR A 438 18.07 -3.51 29.21
N ASP A 439 17.84 -2.75 28.14
CA ASP A 439 17.69 -3.30 26.81
C ASP A 439 19.05 -3.62 26.16
N ASP A 440 19.05 -4.22 24.97
CA ASP A 440 20.27 -4.63 24.25
C ASP A 440 21.16 -3.41 23.87
N GLU A 441 20.62 -2.20 23.91
CA GLU A 441 21.34 -0.96 23.63
C GLU A 441 21.88 -0.31 24.95
N GLY A 442 21.62 -0.90 26.12
CA GLY A 442 22.05 -0.42 27.42
C GLY A 442 21.14 0.65 28.05
N ASN A 443 19.95 0.93 27.46
CA ASN A 443 18.98 1.86 28.01
C ASN A 443 18.14 1.19 29.09
N GLN A 444 17.72 1.95 30.11
CA GLN A 444 16.82 1.45 31.15
C GLN A 444 15.44 1.14 30.58
N LYS A 445 14.97 -0.08 30.76
CA LYS A 445 13.66 -0.55 30.35
C LYS A 445 12.86 -1.03 31.55
N ILE A 446 11.68 -0.45 31.75
CA ILE A 446 10.73 -0.86 32.80
C ILE A 446 9.85 -1.97 32.21
N MET A 447 9.81 -3.13 32.88
CA MET A 447 9.06 -4.31 32.48
C MET A 447 7.98 -4.60 33.52
N GLY A 448 6.78 -5.02 33.06
CA GLY A 448 5.65 -5.32 33.92
C GLY A 448 4.32 -4.87 33.33
N ASP A 449 3.26 -4.91 34.14
CA ASP A 449 1.95 -4.40 33.72
C ASP A 449 2.03 -2.92 33.32
N PRO A 450 1.36 -2.51 32.22
CA PRO A 450 1.38 -1.12 31.75
C PRO A 450 0.98 -0.06 32.79
N THR A 451 0.05 -0.41 33.70
CA THR A 451 -0.38 0.46 34.79
C THR A 451 0.71 0.67 35.81
N GLU A 452 1.42 -0.42 36.17
CA GLU A 452 2.54 -0.37 37.10
C GLU A 452 3.76 0.33 36.51
N THR A 453 4.07 0.05 35.24
CA THR A 453 5.20 0.72 34.55
C THR A 453 4.99 2.24 34.44
N ALA A 454 3.74 2.71 34.37
CA ALA A 454 3.41 4.13 34.40
C ALA A 454 3.74 4.76 35.75
N ILE A 455 3.41 4.07 36.86
CA ILE A 455 3.69 4.50 38.23
C ILE A 455 5.19 4.57 38.47
N VAL A 456 5.91 3.49 38.14
CA VAL A 456 7.36 3.40 38.32
C VAL A 456 8.08 4.47 37.49
N ARG A 457 7.63 4.74 36.29
CA ARG A 457 8.21 5.80 35.43
C ARG A 457 8.07 7.18 36.10
N LEU A 458 6.86 7.53 36.56
CA LEU A 458 6.68 8.78 37.28
C LEU A 458 7.58 8.87 38.49
N ALA A 459 7.72 7.80 39.27
CA ALA A 459 8.57 7.76 40.44
C ALA A 459 10.04 8.03 40.10
N MET A 460 10.56 7.39 39.07
CA MET A 460 11.92 7.63 38.56
C MET A 460 12.11 9.08 38.08
N GLU A 461 11.12 9.66 37.39
CA GLU A 461 11.11 11.06 36.96
C GLU A 461 11.11 12.03 38.17
N LYS A 462 10.50 11.62 39.30
CA LYS A 462 10.49 12.38 40.55
C LYS A 462 11.71 12.10 41.42
N GLY A 463 12.68 11.33 40.95
CA GLY A 463 13.95 11.06 41.63
C GLY A 463 13.93 9.90 42.62
N ILE A 464 12.91 9.04 42.59
CA ILE A 464 12.88 7.81 43.38
C ILE A 464 13.74 6.76 42.63
N ASP A 465 14.80 6.30 43.31
CA ASP A 465 15.68 5.25 42.80
C ASP A 465 15.02 3.88 42.93
N TYR A 466 14.17 3.54 41.95
CA TYR A 466 13.38 2.30 41.94
C TYR A 466 14.26 1.04 41.87
N GLN A 467 15.44 1.10 41.24
CA GLN A 467 16.34 -0.07 41.11
C GLN A 467 16.85 -0.54 42.48
N ASN A 468 17.12 0.40 43.38
CA ASN A 468 17.65 0.11 44.68
C ASN A 468 16.57 0.00 45.77
N LEU A 469 15.28 0.17 45.45
CA LEU A 469 14.21 0.04 46.44
C LEU A 469 14.15 -1.36 47.04
N GLY A 470 14.32 -2.40 46.25
CA GLY A 470 14.30 -3.80 46.74
C GLY A 470 15.39 -4.15 47.75
N SER A 471 16.55 -3.45 47.71
CA SER A 471 17.62 -3.62 48.69
C SER A 471 17.36 -2.86 49.99
N ARG A 472 16.57 -1.78 49.91
CA ARG A 472 16.24 -0.92 51.09
C ARG A 472 14.94 -1.34 51.77
N TYR A 473 13.99 -1.85 51.03
CA TYR A 473 12.65 -2.25 51.46
C TYR A 473 12.41 -3.71 51.06
N LYS A 474 12.62 -4.61 52.01
CA LYS A 474 12.51 -6.05 51.72
C LYS A 474 11.03 -6.47 51.68
N LYS A 475 10.59 -6.98 50.54
CA LYS A 475 9.25 -7.60 50.40
C LYS A 475 9.26 -9.01 51.02
N VAL A 476 8.41 -9.24 52.01
CA VAL A 476 8.33 -10.54 52.75
C VAL A 476 7.13 -11.38 52.34
N ALA A 477 6.09 -10.77 51.83
CA ALA A 477 4.92 -11.49 51.29
C ALA A 477 4.25 -10.72 50.19
N GLU A 478 3.55 -11.41 49.32
CA GLU A 478 2.79 -10.86 48.21
C GLU A 478 1.49 -11.64 48.03
N ILE A 479 0.36 -10.92 47.85
CA ILE A 479 -0.87 -11.48 47.35
C ILE A 479 -1.06 -10.88 45.96
N PRO A 480 -0.84 -11.69 44.90
CA PRO A 480 -0.80 -11.17 43.54
C PRO A 480 -2.15 -10.63 43.07
N PHE A 481 -2.12 -9.79 42.04
CA PHE A 481 -3.31 -9.28 41.39
C PHE A 481 -4.14 -10.40 40.78
N SER A 482 -5.45 -10.35 40.98
CA SER A 482 -6.40 -11.16 40.22
C SER A 482 -7.58 -10.33 39.73
N SER A 483 -8.08 -10.66 38.52
CA SER A 483 -9.21 -9.95 37.91
C SER A 483 -10.49 -10.06 38.72
N ALA A 484 -10.67 -11.12 39.51
CA ALA A 484 -11.80 -11.30 40.38
C ALA A 484 -11.75 -10.37 41.61
N ARG A 485 -10.56 -10.22 42.19
CA ARG A 485 -10.35 -9.34 43.36
C ARG A 485 -10.13 -7.88 42.97
N LYS A 486 -9.56 -7.61 41.81
CA LYS A 486 -9.14 -6.28 41.31
C LYS A 486 -8.20 -5.51 42.23
N MET A 487 -7.43 -6.21 43.02
CA MET A 487 -6.45 -5.66 43.95
C MET A 487 -5.23 -6.57 44.12
N MET A 488 -4.14 -6.02 44.62
CA MET A 488 -2.88 -6.64 44.91
C MET A 488 -2.33 -6.11 46.23
N THR A 489 -1.65 -6.95 47.01
CA THR A 489 -1.08 -6.58 48.31
C THR A 489 0.36 -7.01 48.42
N ASN A 490 1.24 -6.09 48.79
CA ASN A 490 2.64 -6.36 49.17
C ASN A 490 2.84 -6.08 50.65
N VAL A 491 3.62 -6.91 51.31
CA VAL A 491 4.04 -6.74 52.71
C VAL A 491 5.53 -6.46 52.73
N ILE A 492 5.90 -5.31 53.28
CA ILE A 492 7.28 -4.82 53.34
C ILE A 492 7.77 -4.87 54.79
N GLU A 493 8.98 -5.39 55.00
CA GLU A 493 9.63 -5.43 56.32
C GLU A 493 10.15 -4.03 56.69
N LEU A 494 9.84 -3.59 57.88
CA LEU A 494 10.35 -2.37 58.51
C LEU A 494 11.17 -2.71 59.73
N GLU A 495 11.93 -1.74 60.27
CA GLU A 495 12.69 -1.92 61.55
C GLU A 495 11.75 -2.26 62.70
N ASP A 496 10.56 -1.71 62.74
CA ASP A 496 9.56 -1.87 63.77
C ASP A 496 8.28 -2.52 63.27
N GLY A 497 8.37 -3.70 62.62
CA GLY A 497 7.18 -4.45 62.13
C GLY A 497 7.09 -4.53 60.60
N TYR A 498 5.86 -4.48 60.09
CA TYR A 498 5.60 -4.67 58.65
C TYR A 498 4.64 -3.59 58.13
N LEU A 499 4.87 -3.10 56.90
CA LEU A 499 4.00 -2.21 56.17
C LEU A 499 3.22 -3.03 55.14
N VAL A 500 1.94 -3.08 55.29
CA VAL A 500 1.01 -3.66 54.31
C VAL A 500 0.56 -2.59 53.33
N LEU A 501 0.74 -2.84 52.05
CA LEU A 501 0.40 -1.93 50.98
C LEU A 501 -0.56 -2.65 50.01
N THR A 502 -1.79 -2.19 49.90
CA THR A 502 -2.80 -2.77 49.00
C THR A 502 -3.21 -1.72 47.97
N LYS A 503 -2.98 -2.03 46.69
CA LYS A 503 -3.44 -1.20 45.60
C LYS A 503 -4.51 -1.90 44.75
N GLY A 504 -5.44 -1.17 44.21
CA GLY A 504 -6.48 -1.74 43.38
C GLY A 504 -7.60 -0.77 43.02
N ALA A 505 -8.72 -1.35 42.59
CA ALA A 505 -9.92 -0.59 42.30
C ALA A 505 -10.54 -0.05 43.59
N PHE A 506 -10.97 1.22 43.55
CA PHE A 506 -11.52 1.92 44.74
C PHE A 506 -12.66 1.17 45.40
N ASP A 507 -13.57 0.58 44.60
CA ASP A 507 -14.72 -0.18 45.07
C ASP A 507 -14.36 -1.49 45.77
N ARG A 508 -13.15 -2.02 45.63
CA ARG A 508 -12.69 -3.31 46.12
C ARG A 508 -11.75 -3.23 47.34
N LEU A 509 -11.13 -2.07 47.55
CA LEU A 509 -10.24 -1.92 48.71
C LEU A 509 -10.95 -2.04 50.06
N PRO A 510 -10.47 -2.87 51.02
CA PRO A 510 -11.12 -3.11 52.31
C PRO A 510 -10.64 -2.10 53.35
N PHE A 511 -11.16 -0.88 53.32
CA PHE A 511 -11.00 0.16 54.31
C PHE A 511 -12.32 0.58 54.91
N ASP A 512 -12.29 1.33 56.01
CA ASP A 512 -13.53 1.77 56.71
C ASP A 512 -14.29 2.82 55.85
N ARG A 513 -15.55 2.53 55.58
CA ARG A 513 -16.47 3.32 54.77
C ARG A 513 -17.66 3.88 55.56
N SER A 514 -17.60 3.84 56.84
CA SER A 514 -18.71 4.21 57.75
C SER A 514 -18.95 5.73 57.83
N ASP A 515 -17.92 6.56 57.65
CA ASP A 515 -18.04 8.00 57.66
C ASP A 515 -18.50 8.54 56.29
N ARG A 516 -19.70 9.14 56.28
CA ARG A 516 -20.32 9.67 55.06
C ARG A 516 -19.60 10.85 54.49
N ASN A 517 -19.04 11.72 55.31
CA ASN A 517 -18.31 12.90 54.80
C ASN A 517 -16.99 12.50 54.18
N TYR A 518 -16.30 11.58 54.80
CA TYR A 518 -15.11 10.91 54.26
C TYR A 518 -15.38 10.25 52.89
N MET A 519 -16.40 9.45 52.82
CA MET A 519 -16.77 8.79 51.58
C MET A 519 -17.17 9.76 50.50
N TYR A 520 -17.95 10.78 50.82
CA TYR A 520 -18.32 11.82 49.85
C TYR A 520 -17.10 12.54 49.22
N GLU A 521 -16.08 12.85 50.05
CA GLU A 521 -14.85 13.43 49.52
C GLU A 521 -14.09 12.48 48.57
N LEU A 522 -13.97 11.20 48.96
CA LEU A 522 -13.29 10.19 48.16
C LEU A 522 -14.03 9.99 46.81
N GLU A 523 -15.34 9.82 46.85
CA GLU A 523 -16.16 9.65 45.63
C GLU A 523 -16.10 10.89 44.75
N ARG A 524 -16.15 12.08 45.31
CA ARG A 524 -16.02 13.34 44.54
C ARG A 524 -14.72 13.41 43.77
N VAL A 525 -13.59 13.05 44.36
CA VAL A 525 -12.28 13.06 43.72
C VAL A 525 -12.16 11.93 42.73
N HIS A 526 -12.61 10.71 43.11
CA HIS A 526 -12.65 9.57 42.22
C HIS A 526 -13.44 9.86 40.93
N ASP A 527 -14.66 10.38 41.09
CA ASP A 527 -15.52 10.72 39.96
C ASP A 527 -14.98 11.86 39.12
N GLY A 528 -14.26 12.80 39.76
CA GLY A 528 -13.53 13.83 39.04
C GLY A 528 -12.47 13.24 38.13
N PHE A 529 -11.68 12.29 38.61
CA PHE A 529 -10.66 11.58 37.82
C PHE A 529 -11.33 10.73 36.73
N ALA A 530 -12.41 10.05 37.05
CA ALA A 530 -13.13 9.21 36.09
C ALA A 530 -13.80 10.04 34.96
N LYS A 531 -14.31 11.26 35.25
CA LYS A 531 -14.85 12.19 34.24
C LYS A 531 -13.78 12.66 33.26
N ASP A 532 -12.53 12.78 33.74
CA ASP A 532 -11.37 13.10 32.89
C ASP A 532 -10.78 11.85 32.20
N ALA A 533 -11.53 10.76 32.13
CA ALA A 533 -11.16 9.48 31.51
C ALA A 533 -9.92 8.81 32.12
N LEU A 534 -9.54 9.14 33.33
CA LEU A 534 -8.42 8.53 34.01
C LEU A 534 -8.83 7.14 34.57
N ARG A 535 -7.95 6.16 34.41
CA ARG A 535 -8.01 4.90 35.14
C ARG A 535 -7.56 5.20 36.57
N VAL A 536 -8.47 5.09 37.53
CA VAL A 536 -8.20 5.41 38.92
C VAL A 536 -7.72 4.15 39.65
N ILE A 537 -6.51 4.21 40.19
CA ILE A 537 -5.96 3.20 41.10
C ILE A 537 -5.88 3.82 42.47
N ALA A 538 -6.41 3.14 43.45
CA ALA A 538 -6.36 3.52 44.85
C ALA A 538 -5.26 2.74 45.59
N LEU A 539 -4.66 3.36 46.61
CA LEU A 539 -3.73 2.71 47.55
C LEU A 539 -4.30 2.86 48.96
N ALA A 540 -4.27 1.77 49.71
CA ALA A 540 -4.53 1.75 51.13
C ALA A 540 -3.39 1.03 51.86
N SER A 541 -3.10 1.39 53.10
CA SER A 541 -1.96 0.84 53.84
C SER A 541 -2.30 0.66 55.31
N LYS A 542 -1.54 -0.17 56.00
CA LYS A 542 -1.47 -0.25 57.46
C LYS A 542 -0.12 -0.77 57.94
N LYS A 543 0.24 -0.43 59.16
CA LYS A 543 1.39 -1.04 59.87
C LYS A 543 0.90 -2.15 60.78
N ILE A 544 1.65 -3.25 60.85
CA ILE A 544 1.38 -4.40 61.74
C ILE A 544 2.66 -4.82 62.43
N ASP A 545 2.60 -5.23 63.69
CA ASP A 545 3.76 -5.63 64.44
C ASP A 545 4.21 -7.08 64.12
N ARG A 546 3.26 -7.92 63.70
CA ARG A 546 3.53 -9.35 63.38
C ARG A 546 2.70 -9.80 62.18
N LEU A 547 3.25 -10.69 61.40
CA LEU A 547 2.55 -11.33 60.31
C LEU A 547 1.50 -12.29 60.86
N PRO A 548 0.21 -12.26 60.39
CA PRO A 548 -0.80 -13.22 60.73
C PRO A 548 -0.45 -14.62 60.17
N ALA A 549 -1.10 -15.66 60.74
CA ALA A 549 -0.92 -17.03 60.27
C ALA A 549 -1.42 -17.24 58.83
N ASP A 550 -2.52 -16.58 58.48
CA ASP A 550 -3.01 -16.52 57.09
C ASP A 550 -2.66 -15.13 56.52
N ILE A 551 -1.92 -15.11 55.47
CA ILE A 551 -1.46 -13.86 54.84
C ILE A 551 -2.66 -13.07 54.29
N ALA A 552 -3.78 -13.73 53.99
CA ALA A 552 -5.00 -13.05 53.53
C ALA A 552 -5.59 -12.07 54.58
N ASP A 553 -5.37 -12.34 55.90
CA ASP A 553 -5.86 -11.48 56.98
C ASP A 553 -5.19 -10.09 57.01
N VAL A 554 -4.05 -9.91 56.33
CA VAL A 554 -3.41 -8.60 56.23
C VAL A 554 -4.23 -7.58 55.49
N GLU A 555 -5.17 -7.99 54.66
CA GLU A 555 -6.01 -7.09 53.85
C GLU A 555 -7.17 -6.44 54.62
N SER A 556 -7.39 -6.74 55.91
CA SER A 556 -8.43 -6.14 56.71
C SER A 556 -7.96 -4.86 57.43
N GLY A 557 -8.88 -3.91 57.64
CA GLY A 557 -8.61 -2.70 58.43
C GLY A 557 -7.52 -1.79 57.90
N LEU A 558 -7.48 -1.61 56.60
CA LEU A 558 -6.55 -0.70 55.90
C LEU A 558 -6.99 0.75 56.04
N THR A 559 -6.05 1.68 56.03
CA THR A 559 -6.28 3.12 55.94
C THR A 559 -6.09 3.58 54.49
N PHE A 560 -7.08 4.25 53.97
CA PHE A 560 -6.99 4.79 52.61
C PHE A 560 -5.97 5.90 52.51
N GLY A 561 -5.08 5.84 51.52
CA GLY A 561 -3.98 6.80 51.32
C GLY A 561 -4.23 7.81 50.22
N GLY A 562 -4.77 7.38 49.07
CA GLY A 562 -4.96 8.29 47.92
C GLY A 562 -5.30 7.58 46.63
N PHE A 563 -5.38 8.39 45.58
CA PHE A 563 -5.61 7.97 44.18
C PHE A 563 -4.48 8.35 43.25
N VAL A 564 -4.24 7.53 42.25
CA VAL A 564 -3.46 7.85 41.07
C VAL A 564 -4.34 7.67 39.83
N GLY A 565 -4.39 8.69 38.98
CA GLY A 565 -5.13 8.70 37.73
C GLY A 565 -4.18 8.49 36.54
N ILE A 566 -4.41 7.45 35.79
CA ILE A 566 -3.55 6.95 34.71
C ILE A 566 -4.36 6.91 33.42
N ILE A 567 -3.76 7.31 32.29
CA ILE A 567 -4.38 7.27 30.97
C ILE A 567 -3.34 6.90 29.92
N ASP A 568 -3.78 6.33 28.82
CA ASP A 568 -3.04 6.30 27.56
C ASP A 568 -3.33 7.60 26.80
N PRO A 569 -2.42 8.61 26.81
CA PRO A 569 -2.71 9.95 26.33
C PRO A 569 -2.81 9.99 24.81
N PRO A 570 -3.62 10.89 24.24
CA PRO A 570 -3.63 11.17 22.81
C PRO A 570 -2.23 11.57 22.31
N ARG A 571 -1.93 11.17 21.08
CA ARG A 571 -0.71 11.63 20.40
C ARG A 571 -0.78 13.14 20.17
N PRO A 572 0.29 13.91 20.43
CA PRO A 572 0.28 15.37 20.30
C PRO A 572 -0.13 15.87 18.90
N GLU A 573 0.23 15.11 17.85
CA GLU A 573 -0.05 15.47 16.47
C GLU A 573 -1.46 15.05 15.98
N ALA A 574 -2.17 14.19 16.73
CA ALA A 574 -3.44 13.61 16.30
C ALA A 574 -4.55 14.67 16.15
N ALA A 575 -4.68 15.60 17.11
CA ALA A 575 -5.70 16.65 17.04
C ALA A 575 -5.52 17.55 15.81
N ALA A 576 -4.28 17.96 15.50
CA ALA A 576 -3.98 18.76 14.32
C ALA A 576 -4.27 17.99 13.00
N ALA A 577 -3.96 16.69 12.97
CA ALA A 577 -4.24 15.84 11.82
C ALA A 577 -5.74 15.64 11.60
N ILE A 578 -6.53 15.44 12.67
CA ILE A 578 -7.99 15.33 12.62
C ILE A 578 -8.62 16.65 12.13
N ALA A 579 -8.15 17.79 12.63
CA ALA A 579 -8.62 19.09 12.15
C ALA A 579 -8.33 19.29 10.64
N LYS A 580 -7.17 18.83 10.16
CA LYS A 580 -6.79 18.84 8.75
C LYS A 580 -7.65 17.89 7.91
N ALA A 581 -7.97 16.69 8.43
CA ALA A 581 -8.90 15.75 7.82
C ALA A 581 -10.29 16.37 7.67
N LYS A 582 -10.84 16.96 8.73
CA LYS A 582 -12.15 17.65 8.75
C LYS A 582 -12.20 18.79 7.74
N ALA A 583 -11.14 19.61 7.66
CA ALA A 583 -11.04 20.67 6.66
C ALA A 583 -10.99 20.14 5.22
N ALA A 584 -10.52 18.91 5.03
CA ALA A 584 -10.50 18.20 3.75
C ALA A 584 -11.81 17.46 3.44
N GLY A 585 -12.84 17.59 4.29
CA GLY A 585 -14.12 16.89 4.16
C GLY A 585 -14.05 15.41 4.50
N ILE A 586 -13.06 14.99 5.27
CA ILE A 586 -12.88 13.60 5.71
C ILE A 586 -13.38 13.50 7.14
N ARG A 587 -14.28 12.56 7.38
CA ARG A 587 -14.80 12.25 8.70
C ARG A 587 -13.88 11.26 9.39
N THR A 588 -13.51 11.56 10.64
CA THR A 588 -12.79 10.63 11.51
C THR A 588 -13.76 9.99 12.48
N VAL A 589 -13.75 8.68 12.58
CA VAL A 589 -14.58 7.86 13.47
C VAL A 589 -13.65 7.06 14.38
N MET A 590 -13.87 7.10 15.68
CA MET A 590 -13.12 6.33 16.66
C MET A 590 -13.85 5.03 16.98
N ILE A 591 -13.12 3.92 16.93
CA ILE A 591 -13.62 2.58 17.24
C ILE A 591 -12.71 1.99 18.33
N THR A 592 -13.26 1.53 19.46
CA THR A 592 -12.44 1.07 20.59
C THR A 592 -13.13 0.03 21.45
N GLY A 593 -12.33 -0.84 22.10
CA GLY A 593 -12.79 -1.72 23.20
C GLY A 593 -12.98 -1.01 24.54
N ASP A 594 -12.60 0.27 24.66
CA ASP A 594 -12.69 1.04 25.90
C ASP A 594 -14.13 1.41 26.27
N HIS A 595 -14.30 1.82 27.53
CA HIS A 595 -15.56 2.33 28.03
C HIS A 595 -15.99 3.63 27.33
N ALA A 596 -17.31 3.81 27.14
CA ALA A 596 -17.87 4.94 26.41
C ALA A 596 -17.46 6.31 26.99
N ALA A 597 -17.36 6.43 28.33
CA ALA A 597 -16.93 7.67 28.97
C ALA A 597 -15.47 8.03 28.60
N THR A 598 -14.56 7.06 28.66
CA THR A 598 -13.14 7.25 28.30
C THR A 598 -13.00 7.58 26.81
N ALA A 599 -13.65 6.81 25.95
CA ALA A 599 -13.60 7.02 24.50
C ALA A 599 -14.17 8.39 24.12
N GLY A 600 -15.32 8.79 24.74
CA GLY A 600 -15.94 10.08 24.51
C GLY A 600 -15.10 11.28 24.98
N ALA A 601 -14.38 11.14 26.11
CA ALA A 601 -13.48 12.20 26.59
C ALA A 601 -12.29 12.41 25.65
N ILE A 602 -11.62 11.35 25.24
CA ILE A 602 -10.49 11.40 24.29
C ILE A 602 -10.97 11.93 22.92
N ALA A 603 -12.14 11.50 22.46
CA ALA A 603 -12.69 11.95 21.17
C ALA A 603 -13.05 13.45 21.19
N ARG A 604 -13.51 13.99 22.34
CA ARG A 604 -13.72 15.43 22.50
C ARG A 604 -12.42 16.21 22.51
N GLU A 605 -11.42 15.73 23.24
CA GLU A 605 -10.08 16.32 23.27
C GLU A 605 -9.45 16.38 21.88
N LEU A 606 -9.62 15.33 21.09
CA LEU A 606 -9.13 15.25 19.71
C LEU A 606 -9.98 16.02 18.69
N GLY A 607 -11.16 16.51 19.07
CA GLY A 607 -12.09 17.21 18.17
C GLY A 607 -12.80 16.31 17.16
N ILE A 608 -12.89 15.01 17.45
CA ILE A 608 -13.62 14.01 16.64
C ILE A 608 -15.13 14.24 16.76
N ILE A 609 -15.66 14.35 17.98
CA ILE A 609 -17.10 14.53 18.23
C ILE A 609 -17.51 15.98 17.92
N ALA A 610 -18.49 16.14 17.05
CA ALA A 610 -19.18 17.40 16.80
C ALA A 610 -20.41 17.55 17.72
N ALA A 611 -21.01 18.77 17.76
CA ALA A 611 -22.12 19.07 18.66
C ALA A 611 -23.36 18.16 18.54
N ASN A 612 -23.58 17.58 17.35
CA ASN A 612 -24.72 16.72 17.01
C ASN A 612 -24.36 15.24 16.89
N GLU A 613 -23.17 14.83 17.33
CA GLU A 613 -22.68 13.45 17.18
C GLU A 613 -22.57 12.77 18.54
N GLY A 614 -22.88 11.46 18.56
CA GLY A 614 -22.93 10.67 19.76
C GLY A 614 -21.83 9.62 19.89
N VAL A 615 -21.83 9.00 21.07
CA VAL A 615 -21.10 7.78 21.39
C VAL A 615 -22.12 6.66 21.44
N ILE A 616 -21.85 5.53 20.78
CA ILE A 616 -22.66 4.30 20.87
C ILE A 616 -21.80 3.17 21.43
N THR A 617 -22.40 2.34 22.25
CA THR A 617 -21.76 1.15 22.83
C THR A 617 -21.99 -0.08 21.97
N GLY A 618 -21.10 -1.10 22.09
CA GLY A 618 -21.27 -2.38 21.41
C GLY A 618 -22.61 -3.07 21.74
N GLN A 619 -23.12 -2.90 22.97
CA GLN A 619 -24.43 -3.44 23.37
C GLN A 619 -25.57 -2.75 22.61
N GLU A 620 -25.56 -1.44 22.49
CA GLU A 620 -26.55 -0.68 21.72
C GLU A 620 -26.42 -0.99 20.22
N LEU A 621 -25.18 -1.12 19.71
CA LEU A 621 -24.89 -1.50 18.34
C LEU A 621 -25.41 -2.89 17.97
N SER A 622 -25.28 -3.85 18.86
CA SER A 622 -25.76 -5.22 18.66
C SER A 622 -27.31 -5.30 18.61
N ALA A 623 -28.02 -4.30 19.14
CA ALA A 623 -29.46 -4.21 19.06
C ALA A 623 -29.98 -3.68 17.72
N LEU A 624 -29.09 -3.09 16.90
CA LEU A 624 -29.41 -2.55 15.57
C LEU A 624 -29.21 -3.61 14.49
N SER A 625 -30.13 -3.70 13.54
CA SER A 625 -29.90 -4.41 12.28
C SER A 625 -28.84 -3.69 11.42
N ASP A 626 -28.31 -4.37 10.40
CA ASP A 626 -27.31 -3.76 9.50
C ASP A 626 -27.90 -2.58 8.70
N GLU A 627 -29.20 -2.62 8.37
CA GLU A 627 -29.91 -1.54 7.70
C GLU A 627 -30.09 -0.33 8.61
N GLU A 628 -30.55 -0.55 9.86
CA GLU A 628 -30.70 0.52 10.87
C GLU A 628 -29.35 1.16 11.21
N LEU A 629 -28.30 0.35 11.29
CA LEU A 629 -26.95 0.85 11.49
C LEU A 629 -26.51 1.72 10.30
N ALA A 630 -26.74 1.27 9.06
CA ALA A 630 -26.41 2.04 7.87
C ALA A 630 -27.14 3.40 7.83
N ASP A 631 -28.40 3.45 8.26
CA ASP A 631 -29.18 4.70 8.30
C ASP A 631 -28.77 5.64 9.43
N SER A 632 -28.24 5.09 10.53
CA SER A 632 -27.86 5.88 11.72
C SER A 632 -26.36 6.14 11.86
N VAL A 633 -25.51 5.55 11.02
CA VAL A 633 -24.05 5.61 11.15
C VAL A 633 -23.50 7.05 11.16
N GLU A 634 -24.17 8.00 10.52
CA GLU A 634 -23.77 9.41 10.48
C GLU A 634 -23.98 10.14 11.82
N PHE A 635 -24.80 9.60 12.74
CA PHE A 635 -25.03 10.22 14.04
C PHE A 635 -23.96 9.89 15.07
N TYR A 636 -23.14 8.89 14.79
CA TYR A 636 -22.12 8.42 15.72
C TYR A 636 -20.72 8.68 15.19
N SER A 637 -19.86 9.24 16.03
CA SER A 637 -18.42 9.41 15.74
C SER A 637 -17.55 8.54 16.64
N VAL A 638 -18.12 7.89 17.66
CA VAL A 638 -17.38 7.02 18.58
C VAL A 638 -18.19 5.75 18.84
N TYR A 639 -17.54 4.62 18.65
CA TYR A 639 -18.02 3.29 18.91
C TYR A 639 -17.19 2.65 20.03
N ALA A 640 -17.80 2.43 21.19
CA ALA A 640 -17.14 2.00 22.42
C ALA A 640 -17.51 0.57 22.83
N ARG A 641 -16.58 -0.21 23.39
CA ARG A 641 -16.76 -1.61 23.77
C ARG A 641 -17.28 -2.50 22.65
N VAL A 642 -16.72 -2.32 21.46
CA VAL A 642 -17.11 -3.08 20.26
C VAL A 642 -16.27 -4.33 20.09
N SER A 643 -16.91 -5.38 19.56
CA SER A 643 -16.26 -6.63 19.16
C SER A 643 -15.55 -6.51 17.81
N PRO A 644 -14.69 -7.46 17.42
CA PRO A 644 -14.12 -7.52 16.08
C PRO A 644 -15.18 -7.56 14.96
N GLU A 645 -16.28 -8.27 15.17
CA GLU A 645 -17.42 -8.37 14.24
C GLU A 645 -18.09 -7.00 14.06
N ASP A 646 -18.27 -6.25 15.16
CA ASP A 646 -18.85 -4.92 15.11
C ASP A 646 -18.00 -3.94 14.29
N LYS A 647 -16.65 -4.07 14.36
CA LYS A 647 -15.73 -3.27 13.53
C LYS A 647 -16.00 -3.47 12.04
N ILE A 648 -16.28 -4.71 11.62
CA ILE A 648 -16.64 -5.03 10.22
C ILE A 648 -18.00 -4.42 9.86
N ARG A 649 -19.01 -4.53 10.75
CA ARG A 649 -20.34 -3.98 10.52
C ARG A 649 -20.31 -2.47 10.35
N ILE A 650 -19.54 -1.76 11.17
CA ILE A 650 -19.36 -0.30 11.08
C ILE A 650 -18.73 0.09 9.73
N VAL A 651 -17.66 -0.60 9.32
CA VAL A 651 -17.00 -0.36 8.01
C VAL A 651 -17.99 -0.57 6.86
N LYS A 652 -18.73 -1.67 6.88
CA LYS A 652 -19.74 -1.98 5.84
C LYS A 652 -20.89 -0.98 5.83
N ALA A 653 -21.34 -0.51 6.99
CA ALA A 653 -22.40 0.49 7.10
C ALA A 653 -21.99 1.82 6.42
N TRP A 654 -20.77 2.29 6.63
CA TRP A 654 -20.24 3.46 5.92
C TRP A 654 -20.10 3.20 4.40
N GLN A 655 -19.63 2.01 4.00
CA GLN A 655 -19.51 1.63 2.60
C GLN A 655 -20.87 1.56 1.88
N SER A 656 -21.93 1.11 2.54
CA SER A 656 -23.29 1.03 1.99
C SER A 656 -23.88 2.43 1.72
N ARG A 657 -23.46 3.45 2.46
CA ARG A 657 -23.78 4.87 2.21
C ARG A 657 -22.98 5.47 1.02
N GLY A 658 -22.14 4.68 0.37
CA GLY A 658 -21.34 5.12 -0.77
C GLY A 658 -20.02 5.80 -0.38
N GLU A 659 -19.67 5.77 0.91
CA GLU A 659 -18.43 6.37 1.41
C GLU A 659 -17.23 5.44 1.13
N VAL A 660 -16.05 6.04 1.01
CA VAL A 660 -14.77 5.32 0.86
C VAL A 660 -14.09 5.28 2.21
N VAL A 661 -13.98 4.08 2.76
CA VAL A 661 -13.56 3.87 4.15
C VAL A 661 -12.10 3.44 4.23
N ALA A 662 -11.30 4.21 4.95
CA ALA A 662 -10.02 3.74 5.48
C ALA A 662 -10.21 3.23 6.91
N MET A 663 -9.66 2.07 7.24
CA MET A 663 -9.67 1.50 8.60
C MET A 663 -8.25 1.37 9.11
N THR A 664 -7.98 1.82 10.34
CA THR A 664 -6.68 1.65 10.99
C THR A 664 -6.76 0.70 12.17
N GLY A 665 -5.71 -0.07 12.39
CA GLY A 665 -5.61 -0.97 13.53
C GLY A 665 -4.20 -1.54 13.67
N ASP A 666 -3.88 -2.06 14.85
CA ASP A 666 -2.58 -2.65 15.19
C ASP A 666 -2.69 -4.11 15.65
N GLY A 667 -3.87 -4.52 16.09
CA GLY A 667 -4.13 -5.83 16.67
C GLY A 667 -4.63 -6.89 15.70
N VAL A 668 -4.64 -8.13 16.19
CA VAL A 668 -5.27 -9.28 15.52
C VAL A 668 -6.76 -9.04 15.34
N ASN A 669 -7.40 -8.41 16.32
CA ASN A 669 -8.84 -8.11 16.35
C ASN A 669 -9.26 -7.11 15.24
N ASP A 670 -8.30 -6.38 14.67
CA ASP A 670 -8.55 -5.40 13.62
C ASP A 670 -8.43 -5.98 12.22
N ALA A 671 -7.70 -7.10 12.08
CA ALA A 671 -7.35 -7.66 10.77
C ALA A 671 -8.57 -7.93 9.87
N PRO A 672 -9.69 -8.48 10.36
CA PRO A 672 -10.89 -8.66 9.54
C PRO A 672 -11.48 -7.33 9.05
N ALA A 673 -11.51 -6.30 9.89
CA ALA A 673 -12.01 -4.97 9.53
C ALA A 673 -11.04 -4.24 8.56
N LEU A 674 -9.71 -4.38 8.75
CA LEU A 674 -8.68 -3.89 7.82
C LEU A 674 -8.85 -4.50 6.42
N LYS A 675 -9.15 -5.79 6.35
CA LYS A 675 -9.39 -6.50 5.08
C LYS A 675 -10.70 -6.08 4.41
N ALA A 676 -11.74 -5.82 5.20
CA ALA A 676 -13.07 -5.41 4.71
C ALA A 676 -13.09 -3.97 4.20
N ALA A 677 -12.24 -3.09 4.75
CA ALA A 677 -12.17 -1.69 4.36
C ALA A 677 -11.67 -1.49 2.92
N ASP A 678 -12.05 -0.36 2.31
CA ASP A 678 -11.52 0.05 1.01
C ASP A 678 -9.99 0.20 1.08
N VAL A 679 -9.49 0.77 2.19
CA VAL A 679 -8.06 0.83 2.51
C VAL A 679 -7.83 0.42 3.97
N GLY A 680 -7.32 -0.78 4.21
CA GLY A 680 -6.78 -1.15 5.52
C GLY A 680 -5.40 -0.54 5.73
N VAL A 681 -5.16 0.03 6.90
CA VAL A 681 -3.93 0.71 7.30
C VAL A 681 -3.43 0.11 8.60
N ALA A 682 -2.31 -0.58 8.59
CA ALA A 682 -1.71 -1.17 9.78
C ALA A 682 -0.59 -0.30 10.36
N MET A 683 -0.36 -0.42 11.67
CA MET A 683 0.78 0.16 12.34
C MET A 683 2.04 -0.66 12.02
N GLY A 684 3.17 0.00 11.83
CA GLY A 684 4.42 -0.63 11.44
C GLY A 684 5.27 -1.06 12.63
N ILE A 685 5.29 -0.26 13.69
CA ILE A 685 6.07 -0.49 14.91
C ILE A 685 5.28 -1.40 15.87
N ASN A 686 4.08 -0.97 16.27
CA ASN A 686 3.25 -1.69 17.25
C ASN A 686 2.32 -2.73 16.62
N GLY A 687 2.14 -2.69 15.30
CA GLY A 687 1.22 -3.60 14.60
C GLY A 687 1.71 -5.04 14.58
N THR A 688 0.78 -5.97 14.82
CA THR A 688 1.04 -7.41 14.63
C THR A 688 1.26 -7.75 13.16
N GLU A 689 1.99 -8.80 12.87
CA GLU A 689 2.22 -9.24 11.48
C GLU A 689 0.91 -9.57 10.75
N VAL A 690 -0.10 -9.95 11.49
CA VAL A 690 -1.45 -10.20 10.97
C VAL A 690 -2.12 -8.91 10.51
N SER A 691 -2.13 -7.87 11.35
CA SER A 691 -2.67 -6.58 10.96
C SER A 691 -1.93 -6.03 9.73
N LYS A 692 -0.60 -6.18 9.71
CA LYS A 692 0.23 -5.79 8.55
C LYS A 692 -0.11 -6.61 7.30
N SER A 693 -0.35 -7.92 7.43
CA SER A 693 -0.68 -8.79 6.29
C SER A 693 -2.07 -8.51 5.72
N ALA A 694 -3.04 -8.19 6.56
CA ALA A 694 -4.40 -7.84 6.18
C ALA A 694 -4.49 -6.44 5.54
N ALA A 695 -3.56 -5.54 5.87
CA ALA A 695 -3.58 -4.17 5.44
C ALA A 695 -3.05 -3.97 4.02
N LYS A 696 -3.58 -2.96 3.33
CA LYS A 696 -3.10 -2.49 2.03
C LYS A 696 -2.00 -1.44 2.14
N MET A 697 -1.87 -0.81 3.31
CA MET A 697 -0.85 0.18 3.64
C MET A 697 -0.33 -0.02 5.06
N ILE A 698 0.95 0.26 5.30
CA ILE A 698 1.60 0.20 6.61
C ILE A 698 2.20 1.56 6.93
N LEU A 699 1.98 2.05 8.16
CA LEU A 699 2.59 3.28 8.67
C LEU A 699 3.86 2.93 9.44
N THR A 700 5.03 3.21 8.87
CA THR A 700 6.31 2.87 9.50
C THR A 700 6.65 3.72 10.73
N ASP A 701 5.87 4.77 11.01
CA ASP A 701 6.02 5.68 12.15
C ASP A 701 4.83 5.64 13.14
N ASP A 702 3.83 4.79 12.89
CA ASP A 702 2.60 4.65 13.67
C ASP A 702 1.83 5.96 13.91
N LYS A 703 1.96 6.96 13.01
CA LYS A 703 1.33 8.26 13.19
C LYS A 703 0.06 8.42 12.36
N PHE A 704 -1.02 8.82 13.01
CA PHE A 704 -2.27 9.15 12.33
C PHE A 704 -2.10 10.28 11.30
N SER A 705 -1.21 11.25 11.56
CA SER A 705 -0.88 12.34 10.63
C SER A 705 -0.38 11.86 9.28
N THR A 706 0.35 10.74 9.25
CA THR A 706 0.88 10.11 8.04
C THR A 706 -0.23 9.61 7.11
N ILE A 707 -1.37 9.16 7.65
CA ILE A 707 -2.56 8.82 6.86
C ILE A 707 -3.05 10.03 6.07
N ILE A 708 -3.13 11.19 6.73
CA ILE A 708 -3.63 12.42 6.10
C ILE A 708 -2.67 12.91 5.00
N GLU A 709 -1.37 12.71 5.19
CA GLU A 709 -0.38 12.98 4.13
C GLU A 709 -0.49 11.98 2.97
N ALA A 710 -0.73 10.72 3.26
CA ALA A 710 -0.96 9.70 2.24
C ALA A 710 -2.25 9.97 1.44
N VAL A 711 -3.32 10.41 2.10
CA VAL A 711 -4.55 10.85 1.41
C VAL A 711 -4.27 12.05 0.50
N ALA A 712 -3.49 13.04 0.97
CA ALA A 712 -3.12 14.19 0.16
C ALA A 712 -2.34 13.77 -1.10
N GLU A 713 -1.42 12.82 -0.97
CA GLU A 713 -0.66 12.30 -2.10
C GLU A 713 -1.53 11.46 -3.04
N GLY A 714 -2.45 10.64 -2.51
CA GLY A 714 -3.44 9.91 -3.31
C GLY A 714 -4.33 10.84 -4.15
N ARG A 715 -4.80 11.95 -3.58
CA ARG A 715 -5.53 13.01 -4.29
C ARG A 715 -4.69 13.65 -5.39
N ASN A 716 -3.40 13.86 -5.15
CA ASN A 716 -2.47 14.39 -6.12
C ASN A 716 -2.31 13.44 -7.32
N ILE A 717 -2.10 12.16 -7.04
CA ILE A 717 -1.96 11.10 -8.04
C ILE A 717 -3.21 11.05 -8.94
N PHE A 718 -4.40 11.01 -8.35
CA PHE A 718 -5.65 11.04 -9.11
C PHE A 718 -5.78 12.31 -9.96
N SER A 719 -5.39 13.47 -9.41
CA SER A 719 -5.38 14.74 -10.14
C SER A 719 -4.43 14.69 -11.34
N ASN A 720 -3.23 14.11 -11.19
CA ASN A 720 -2.25 14.03 -12.28
C ASN A 720 -2.71 13.06 -13.38
N ILE A 721 -3.32 11.94 -13.01
CA ILE A 721 -3.93 11.03 -14.00
C ILE A 721 -5.04 11.74 -14.77
N ARG A 722 -5.90 12.50 -14.09
CA ARG A 722 -6.97 13.26 -14.72
C ARG A 722 -6.45 14.33 -15.68
N LYS A 723 -5.34 15.00 -15.33
CA LYS A 723 -4.65 15.96 -16.20
C LYS A 723 -4.12 15.28 -17.46
N LEU A 724 -3.47 14.12 -17.31
CA LEU A 724 -2.92 13.35 -18.42
C LEU A 724 -4.01 12.92 -19.40
N VAL A 725 -5.14 12.40 -18.88
CA VAL A 725 -6.27 12.00 -19.72
C VAL A 725 -6.86 13.21 -20.46
N TYR A 726 -7.01 14.35 -19.77
CA TYR A 726 -7.45 15.60 -20.41
C TYR A 726 -6.51 16.01 -21.55
N PHE A 727 -5.20 15.99 -21.30
CA PHE A 727 -4.18 16.33 -22.27
C PHE A 727 -4.29 15.47 -23.53
N LEU A 728 -4.21 14.15 -23.38
CA LEU A 728 -4.22 13.21 -24.50
C LEU A 728 -5.55 13.22 -25.29
N LEU A 729 -6.69 13.39 -24.58
CA LEU A 729 -7.99 13.49 -25.24
C LEU A 729 -8.08 14.71 -26.17
N VAL A 730 -7.62 15.86 -25.73
CA VAL A 730 -7.67 17.07 -26.54
C VAL A 730 -6.80 16.92 -27.78
N CYS A 731 -5.56 16.44 -27.64
CA CYS A 731 -4.62 16.24 -28.74
C CYS A 731 -5.20 15.27 -29.78
N ASN A 732 -5.49 14.03 -29.38
CA ASN A 732 -5.89 12.99 -30.32
C ASN A 732 -7.24 13.27 -31.01
N ILE A 733 -8.23 13.79 -30.29
CA ILE A 733 -9.53 14.08 -30.90
C ILE A 733 -9.46 15.31 -31.83
N SER A 734 -8.62 16.30 -31.51
CA SER A 734 -8.41 17.44 -32.42
C SER A 734 -7.75 17.03 -33.73
N GLU A 735 -6.77 16.12 -33.70
CA GLU A 735 -6.15 15.53 -34.90
C GLU A 735 -7.18 14.83 -35.77
N ILE A 736 -8.02 13.97 -35.17
CA ILE A 736 -9.12 13.32 -35.89
C ILE A 736 -10.03 14.37 -36.55
N LEU A 737 -10.40 15.40 -35.82
CA LEU A 737 -11.30 16.44 -36.32
C LEU A 737 -10.70 17.22 -37.49
N VAL A 738 -9.38 17.54 -37.41
CA VAL A 738 -8.64 18.21 -38.49
C VAL A 738 -8.64 17.37 -39.76
N MET A 739 -8.33 16.08 -39.67
CA MET A 739 -8.28 15.16 -40.80
C MET A 739 -9.65 14.96 -41.45
N LEU A 740 -10.69 14.73 -40.63
CA LEU A 740 -12.05 14.57 -41.13
C LEU A 740 -12.57 15.84 -41.81
N PHE A 741 -12.34 17.00 -41.18
CA PHE A 741 -12.79 18.27 -41.75
C PHE A 741 -12.14 18.54 -43.10
N ALA A 742 -10.83 18.38 -43.25
CA ALA A 742 -10.10 18.53 -44.49
C ALA A 742 -10.65 17.60 -45.58
N GLN A 743 -10.88 16.34 -45.25
CA GLN A 743 -11.44 15.35 -46.17
C GLN A 743 -12.85 15.71 -46.64
N PHE A 744 -13.74 16.19 -45.73
CA PHE A 744 -15.09 16.65 -46.11
C PHE A 744 -15.08 17.89 -46.99
N MET A 745 -14.07 18.78 -46.80
CA MET A 745 -13.90 19.97 -47.67
C MET A 745 -13.27 19.65 -49.03
N GLY A 746 -12.87 18.38 -49.25
CA GLY A 746 -12.12 17.99 -50.44
C GLY A 746 -10.72 18.56 -50.52
N TRP A 747 -10.14 18.93 -49.36
CA TRP A 747 -8.76 19.39 -49.28
C TRP A 747 -7.80 18.21 -49.26
N GLU A 748 -6.58 18.45 -49.79
CA GLU A 748 -5.50 17.53 -49.49
C GLU A 748 -5.26 17.43 -47.98
N LEU A 749 -4.88 16.25 -47.51
CA LEU A 749 -4.75 16.02 -46.06
C LEU A 749 -3.69 16.93 -45.45
N PRO A 750 -4.01 17.67 -44.36
CA PRO A 750 -3.10 18.59 -43.68
C PRO A 750 -1.90 17.90 -42.99
N LEU A 751 -2.08 16.65 -42.57
CA LEU A 751 -1.07 15.87 -41.87
C LEU A 751 -0.90 14.53 -42.55
N THR A 752 0.35 14.15 -42.84
CA THR A 752 0.66 12.81 -43.32
C THR A 752 0.63 11.80 -42.18
N PRO A 753 0.51 10.49 -42.48
CA PRO A 753 0.60 9.44 -41.47
C PRO A 753 1.83 9.55 -40.57
N LEU A 754 2.97 9.90 -41.19
CA LEU A 754 4.25 10.02 -40.50
C LEU A 754 4.28 11.21 -39.55
N MET A 755 3.69 12.36 -39.97
CA MET A 755 3.57 13.55 -39.12
C MET A 755 2.73 13.26 -37.86
N LEU A 756 1.58 12.61 -38.00
CA LEU A 756 0.73 12.20 -36.87
C LEU A 756 1.47 11.32 -35.86
N LEU A 757 2.23 10.36 -36.39
CA LEU A 757 2.99 9.45 -35.52
C LEU A 757 4.10 10.17 -34.74
N ILE A 758 4.81 11.12 -35.38
CA ILE A 758 5.82 11.96 -34.73
C ILE A 758 5.18 12.85 -33.65
N ILE A 759 4.04 13.44 -33.90
CA ILE A 759 3.34 14.30 -32.94
C ILE A 759 2.95 13.48 -31.72
N ASN A 760 2.31 12.31 -31.89
CA ASN A 760 1.82 11.48 -30.80
C ASN A 760 2.94 10.86 -29.96
N VAL A 761 4.01 10.34 -30.59
CA VAL A 761 5.10 9.69 -29.87
C VAL A 761 6.02 10.70 -29.19
N LEU A 762 6.44 11.75 -29.90
CA LEU A 762 7.38 12.74 -29.38
C LEU A 762 6.67 13.94 -28.74
N GLY A 763 5.69 14.51 -29.40
CA GLY A 763 4.97 15.70 -28.93
C GLY A 763 4.15 15.44 -27.69
N ASP A 764 3.44 14.31 -27.63
CA ASP A 764 2.55 13.96 -26.52
C ASP A 764 3.22 13.06 -25.48
N GLY A 765 4.03 12.08 -25.91
CA GLY A 765 4.58 11.07 -25.03
C GLY A 765 5.57 11.65 -24.01
N ILE A 766 6.56 12.40 -24.43
CA ILE A 766 7.64 12.91 -23.56
C ILE A 766 7.18 14.01 -22.60
N PRO A 767 6.43 15.06 -23.04
CA PRO A 767 5.87 16.03 -22.11
C PRO A 767 4.79 15.44 -21.18
N GLY A 768 3.98 14.48 -21.66
CA GLY A 768 3.03 13.74 -20.85
C GLY A 768 3.69 12.97 -19.70
N LEU A 769 4.85 12.35 -19.95
CA LEU A 769 5.64 11.68 -18.91
C LEU A 769 6.20 12.67 -17.86
N ALA A 770 6.61 13.86 -18.29
CA ALA A 770 7.06 14.90 -17.37
C ALA A 770 5.92 15.49 -16.53
N LEU A 771 4.69 15.56 -17.08
CA LEU A 771 3.49 15.95 -16.36
C LEU A 771 3.12 14.95 -15.25
N ALA A 772 3.47 13.67 -15.40
CA ALA A 772 3.24 12.64 -14.38
C ALA A 772 3.89 12.95 -13.03
N LYS A 773 4.96 13.73 -13.01
CA LYS A 773 5.72 14.14 -11.80
C LYS A 773 5.25 15.46 -11.20
N GLU A 774 4.13 16.00 -11.64
CA GLU A 774 3.64 17.28 -11.14
C GLU A 774 3.34 17.25 -9.65
N GLU A 775 3.81 18.26 -8.92
CA GLU A 775 3.58 18.40 -7.49
C GLU A 775 2.11 18.70 -7.16
N SER A 776 1.73 18.41 -5.92
CA SER A 776 0.36 18.63 -5.45
C SER A 776 0.01 20.12 -5.34
N ASP A 777 -1.20 20.45 -5.77
CA ASP A 777 -1.81 21.75 -5.46
C ASP A 777 -1.93 21.91 -3.94
N LYS A 778 -1.37 23.00 -3.39
CA LYS A 778 -1.44 23.32 -1.96
C LYS A 778 -2.86 23.37 -1.40
N ARG A 779 -3.86 23.49 -2.26
CA ARG A 779 -5.29 23.51 -1.92
C ARG A 779 -5.96 22.14 -2.00
N ILE A 780 -5.22 21.07 -2.30
CA ILE A 780 -5.81 19.75 -2.55
C ILE A 780 -6.57 19.24 -1.31
N MET A 781 -6.08 19.56 -0.11
CA MET A 781 -6.71 19.23 1.17
C MET A 781 -7.79 20.22 1.63
N LYS A 782 -8.18 21.19 0.80
CA LYS A 782 -9.35 22.05 1.00
C LYS A 782 -10.54 21.62 0.14
N ARG A 783 -10.38 20.60 -0.69
CA ARG A 783 -11.44 20.05 -1.54
C ARG A 783 -12.09 18.86 -0.83
N LYS A 784 -13.39 18.68 -1.04
CA LYS A 784 -14.11 17.49 -0.57
C LYS A 784 -13.58 16.24 -1.27
N PRO A 785 -13.71 15.05 -0.65
CA PRO A 785 -13.40 13.78 -1.28
C PRO A 785 -14.18 13.58 -2.58
N ILE A 786 -13.61 12.85 -3.51
CA ILE A 786 -14.26 12.49 -4.76
C ILE A 786 -15.21 11.33 -4.47
N SER A 787 -16.51 11.51 -4.75
CA SER A 787 -17.49 10.45 -4.55
C SER A 787 -17.20 9.23 -5.41
N ARG A 788 -17.53 8.04 -4.87
CA ARG A 788 -17.40 6.76 -5.58
C ARG A 788 -18.08 6.74 -6.96
N ASN A 789 -19.18 7.49 -7.10
CA ASN A 789 -19.99 7.57 -8.31
C ASN A 789 -19.68 8.80 -9.18
N GLU A 790 -18.74 9.66 -8.78
CA GLU A 790 -18.39 10.85 -9.56
C GLU A 790 -17.75 10.46 -10.88
N SER A 791 -18.23 11.09 -11.98
CA SER A 791 -17.64 10.91 -13.30
C SER A 791 -16.18 11.37 -13.31
N PHE A 792 -15.31 10.62 -13.99
CA PHE A 792 -13.93 11.01 -14.22
C PHE A 792 -13.80 12.40 -14.86
N PHE A 793 -14.77 12.78 -15.69
CA PHE A 793 -14.86 14.08 -16.37
C PHE A 793 -15.78 15.09 -15.65
N GLY A 794 -16.16 14.84 -14.40
CA GLY A 794 -17.01 15.72 -13.60
C GLY A 794 -16.38 17.09 -13.32
N GLY A 795 -17.16 18.02 -12.76
CA GLY A 795 -16.70 19.35 -12.39
C GLY A 795 -16.40 20.27 -13.58
N GLY A 796 -17.15 20.15 -14.70
CA GLY A 796 -17.02 21.03 -15.88
C GLY A 796 -15.83 20.69 -16.79
N LEU A 797 -15.09 19.58 -16.55
CA LEU A 797 -13.91 19.24 -17.34
C LEU A 797 -14.26 18.91 -18.79
N MET A 798 -15.38 18.21 -19.04
CA MET A 798 -15.78 17.84 -20.40
C MET A 798 -16.05 19.08 -21.29
N GLU A 799 -16.65 20.13 -20.73
CA GLU A 799 -16.87 21.37 -21.45
C GLU A 799 -15.56 22.04 -21.87
N VAL A 800 -14.56 22.02 -20.97
CA VAL A 800 -13.22 22.54 -21.26
C VAL A 800 -12.52 21.71 -22.34
N ILE A 801 -12.64 20.36 -22.27
CA ILE A 801 -12.09 19.45 -23.28
C ILE A 801 -12.66 19.76 -24.65
N ILE A 802 -14.00 19.81 -24.78
CA ILE A 802 -14.68 20.07 -26.06
C ILE A 802 -14.25 21.42 -26.64
N LYS A 803 -14.23 22.46 -25.80
CA LYS A 803 -13.76 23.79 -26.21
C LYS A 803 -12.33 23.75 -26.78
N GLN A 804 -11.41 23.09 -26.08
CA GLN A 804 -10.03 23.03 -26.53
C GLN A 804 -9.85 22.21 -27.80
N ILE A 805 -10.58 21.11 -28.00
CA ILE A 805 -10.58 20.33 -29.24
C ILE A 805 -10.91 21.22 -30.45
N PHE A 806 -11.98 22.01 -30.35
CA PHE A 806 -12.35 22.91 -31.45
C PHE A 806 -11.34 24.02 -31.68
N VAL A 807 -10.76 24.59 -30.61
CA VAL A 807 -9.75 25.65 -30.78
C VAL A 807 -8.50 25.08 -31.47
N PHE A 808 -8.02 23.88 -31.08
CA PHE A 808 -6.89 23.20 -31.70
C PHE A 808 -7.17 22.93 -33.19
N ALA A 809 -8.32 22.36 -33.51
CA ALA A 809 -8.69 22.07 -34.90
C ALA A 809 -8.77 23.34 -35.77
N ILE A 810 -9.39 24.40 -35.26
CA ILE A 810 -9.53 25.67 -36.00
C ILE A 810 -8.17 26.30 -36.28
N VAL A 811 -7.27 26.39 -35.32
CA VAL A 811 -5.94 27.00 -35.54
C VAL A 811 -5.07 26.17 -36.47
N THR A 812 -5.14 24.84 -36.39
CA THR A 812 -4.43 23.95 -37.30
C THR A 812 -4.95 24.08 -38.75
N LEU A 813 -6.27 24.02 -38.96
CA LEU A 813 -6.91 24.17 -40.28
C LEU A 813 -6.68 25.54 -40.86
N ALA A 814 -6.73 26.60 -40.06
CA ALA A 814 -6.43 27.96 -40.50
C ALA A 814 -4.97 28.10 -40.92
N GLY A 815 -4.03 27.54 -40.16
CA GLY A 815 -2.61 27.51 -40.53
C GLY A 815 -2.37 26.76 -41.85
N TYR A 816 -2.99 25.55 -41.98
CA TYR A 816 -2.95 24.81 -43.23
C TYR A 816 -3.48 25.60 -44.43
N TYR A 817 -4.68 26.18 -44.30
CA TYR A 817 -5.31 26.98 -45.35
C TYR A 817 -4.43 28.16 -45.74
N ILE A 818 -3.86 28.87 -44.78
CA ILE A 818 -2.95 29.99 -45.04
C ILE A 818 -1.71 29.52 -45.79
N GLY A 819 -1.07 28.45 -45.37
CA GLY A 819 0.13 27.92 -46.03
C GLY A 819 -0.12 27.44 -47.47
N THR A 820 -1.33 26.92 -47.74
CA THR A 820 -1.71 26.43 -49.09
C THR A 820 -2.24 27.50 -50.03
N HIS A 821 -2.79 28.62 -49.56
CA HIS A 821 -3.51 29.58 -50.40
C HIS A 821 -2.99 31.03 -50.34
N VAL A 822 -2.24 31.40 -49.29
CA VAL A 822 -1.85 32.80 -49.09
C VAL A 822 -0.37 33.00 -49.40
N GLN A 823 -0.07 33.94 -50.30
CA GLN A 823 1.30 34.30 -50.64
C GLN A 823 1.87 35.30 -49.63
N PHE A 824 3.08 35.05 -49.15
CA PHE A 824 3.81 35.93 -48.24
C PHE A 824 5.17 36.35 -48.86
N GLY A 825 5.25 37.55 -49.44
CA GLY A 825 6.46 38.01 -50.04
C GLY A 825 6.93 37.06 -51.15
N ASP A 826 8.15 36.56 -51.08
CA ASP A 826 8.73 35.63 -52.06
C ASP A 826 8.33 34.17 -51.83
N ALA A 827 7.67 33.88 -50.68
CA ALA A 827 7.21 32.51 -50.34
C ALA A 827 5.88 32.22 -51.03
N SER A 828 5.91 31.36 -52.03
CA SER A 828 4.69 30.92 -52.74
C SER A 828 3.87 29.95 -51.93
N PRO A 829 2.52 30.02 -51.98
CA PRO A 829 1.67 29.04 -51.35
C PRO A 829 1.90 27.66 -51.98
N SER A 830 2.03 26.63 -51.14
CA SER A 830 2.22 25.26 -51.61
C SER A 830 1.58 24.29 -50.65
N LEU A 831 1.23 23.10 -51.10
CA LEU A 831 0.74 22.03 -50.25
C LEU A 831 1.72 21.71 -49.14
N GLU A 832 2.99 21.63 -49.45
CA GLU A 832 4.07 21.35 -48.51
C GLU A 832 4.21 22.42 -47.42
N ALA A 833 4.10 23.72 -47.80
CA ALA A 833 4.08 24.82 -46.84
C ALA A 833 2.88 24.73 -45.90
N GLY A 834 1.69 24.42 -46.47
CA GLY A 834 0.48 24.18 -45.68
C GLY A 834 0.63 23.04 -44.69
N ARG A 835 1.17 21.90 -45.14
CA ARG A 835 1.48 20.75 -44.27
C ARG A 835 2.50 21.09 -43.20
N THR A 836 3.54 21.84 -43.50
CA THR A 836 4.54 22.28 -42.52
C THR A 836 3.90 23.17 -41.44
N MET A 837 3.07 24.12 -41.83
CA MET A 837 2.36 24.99 -40.87
C MET A 837 1.42 24.16 -40.00
N ALA A 838 0.65 23.23 -40.58
CA ALA A 838 -0.26 22.33 -39.82
C ALA A 838 0.53 21.44 -38.82
N PHE A 839 1.63 20.82 -39.27
CA PHE A 839 2.49 19.97 -38.44
C PHE A 839 3.07 20.74 -37.25
N LEU A 840 3.65 21.91 -37.49
CA LEU A 840 4.24 22.75 -36.45
C LEU A 840 3.17 23.27 -35.48
N ILE A 841 2.03 23.76 -35.96
CA ILE A 841 0.95 24.28 -35.13
C ILE A 841 0.40 23.15 -34.25
N THR A 842 0.10 21.98 -34.82
CA THR A 842 -0.43 20.85 -34.05
C THR A 842 0.58 20.40 -32.98
N GLY A 843 1.83 20.15 -33.36
CA GLY A 843 2.87 19.69 -32.43
C GLY A 843 3.19 20.71 -31.32
N TRP A 844 3.36 21.99 -31.69
CA TRP A 844 3.64 23.03 -30.68
C TRP A 844 2.45 23.33 -29.79
N THR A 845 1.24 23.30 -30.33
CA THR A 845 0.01 23.46 -29.53
C THR A 845 -0.13 22.31 -28.52
N SER A 846 0.10 21.07 -28.92
CA SER A 846 0.12 19.92 -28.01
C SER A 846 1.14 20.11 -26.89
N ILE A 847 2.40 20.46 -27.23
CA ILE A 847 3.45 20.68 -26.25
C ILE A 847 3.10 21.82 -25.28
N LEU A 848 2.58 22.93 -25.77
CA LEU A 848 2.18 24.08 -24.95
C LEU A 848 0.93 23.78 -24.10
N HIS A 849 0.05 22.88 -24.58
CA HIS A 849 -1.15 22.48 -23.85
C HIS A 849 -0.81 21.76 -22.54
N VAL A 850 0.27 21.01 -22.48
CA VAL A 850 0.75 20.38 -21.25
C VAL A 850 0.91 21.41 -20.13
N LEU A 851 1.42 22.61 -20.44
CA LEU A 851 1.59 23.70 -19.48
C LEU A 851 0.22 24.25 -18.99
N THR A 852 -0.80 24.25 -19.83
CA THR A 852 -2.14 24.71 -19.43
C THR A 852 -2.89 23.69 -18.59
N VAL A 853 -2.70 22.41 -18.88
CA VAL A 853 -3.34 21.29 -18.17
C VAL A 853 -2.78 21.10 -16.75
N ARG A 854 -1.54 21.51 -16.52
CA ARG A 854 -0.80 21.40 -15.28
C ARG A 854 -1.61 21.79 -14.03
N SER A 855 -2.41 22.87 -14.15
CA SER A 855 -3.20 23.38 -13.03
C SER A 855 -4.46 24.13 -13.46
N ARG A 856 -5.46 24.15 -12.54
CA ARG A 856 -6.62 25.03 -12.64
C ARG A 856 -6.30 26.51 -12.33
N SER A 857 -5.14 26.78 -11.73
CA SER A 857 -4.65 28.13 -11.51
C SER A 857 -3.89 28.64 -12.72
N MET A 858 -3.79 29.95 -12.88
CA MET A 858 -3.07 30.59 -13.99
C MET A 858 -1.59 30.21 -14.01
N LEU A 859 -1.03 30.08 -15.20
CA LEU A 859 0.35 29.62 -15.44
C LEU A 859 1.41 30.47 -14.70
N TYR A 860 1.24 31.80 -14.62
CA TYR A 860 2.19 32.71 -13.97
C TYR A 860 2.35 32.47 -12.45
N LYS A 861 1.43 31.73 -11.80
CA LYS A 861 1.51 31.41 -10.38
C LYS A 861 2.47 30.25 -10.07
N TYR A 862 2.91 29.55 -11.09
CA TYR A 862 3.80 28.40 -10.96
C TYR A 862 5.22 28.78 -11.34
N ARG A 863 6.17 28.30 -10.53
CA ARG A 863 7.59 28.52 -10.78
C ARG A 863 8.15 27.39 -11.64
N ILE A 864 9.14 27.70 -12.44
CA ILE A 864 9.87 26.69 -13.25
C ILE A 864 10.50 25.63 -12.32
N LYS A 865 10.90 26.02 -11.11
CA LYS A 865 11.50 25.14 -10.10
C LYS A 865 10.54 24.05 -9.58
N ASP A 866 9.23 24.25 -9.69
CA ASP A 866 8.24 23.29 -9.18
C ASP A 866 8.22 21.99 -10.01
N ASN A 867 8.47 22.07 -11.32
CA ASN A 867 8.67 20.90 -12.18
C ASN A 867 9.60 21.27 -13.35
N PRO A 868 10.92 21.34 -13.14
CA PRO A 868 11.89 21.73 -14.19
C PRO A 868 11.92 20.76 -15.34
N GLN A 869 11.65 19.45 -15.11
CA GLN A 869 11.64 18.43 -16.15
C GLN A 869 10.54 18.70 -17.20
N LEU A 870 9.39 19.22 -16.77
CA LEU A 870 8.30 19.59 -17.68
C LEU A 870 8.72 20.71 -18.63
N TYR A 871 9.33 21.76 -18.12
CA TYR A 871 9.78 22.88 -18.96
C TYR A 871 10.91 22.51 -19.90
N ILE A 872 11.85 21.68 -19.42
CA ILE A 872 12.96 21.16 -20.25
C ILE A 872 12.41 20.28 -21.37
N SER A 873 11.50 19.34 -21.06
CA SER A 873 10.90 18.48 -22.08
C SER A 873 10.12 19.29 -23.13
N CYS A 874 9.31 20.27 -22.70
CA CYS A 874 8.61 21.15 -23.63
C CYS A 874 9.58 21.95 -24.51
N GLY A 875 10.62 22.56 -23.93
CA GLY A 875 11.62 23.32 -24.66
C GLY A 875 12.38 22.48 -25.69
N VAL A 876 12.82 21.28 -25.30
CA VAL A 876 13.51 20.33 -26.17
C VAL A 876 12.59 19.87 -27.32
N MET A 877 11.32 19.56 -27.01
CA MET A 877 10.39 19.13 -28.06
C MET A 877 10.01 20.27 -29.03
N LEU A 878 9.76 21.49 -28.53
CA LEU A 878 9.54 22.66 -29.40
C LEU A 878 10.71 22.88 -30.34
N ALA A 879 11.95 22.80 -29.83
CA ALA A 879 13.16 22.93 -30.64
C ALA A 879 13.30 21.79 -31.66
N LEU A 880 13.00 20.56 -31.26
CA LEU A 880 13.07 19.39 -32.14
C LEU A 880 12.11 19.52 -33.33
N PHE A 881 10.85 19.92 -33.08
CA PHE A 881 9.89 20.14 -34.17
C PHE A 881 10.35 21.26 -35.11
N ALA A 882 10.92 22.34 -34.56
CA ALA A 882 11.47 23.41 -35.38
C ALA A 882 12.65 22.92 -36.24
N VAL A 883 13.57 22.11 -35.70
CA VAL A 883 14.71 21.52 -36.42
C VAL A 883 14.23 20.57 -37.50
N VAL A 884 13.23 19.71 -37.21
CA VAL A 884 12.64 18.78 -38.18
C VAL A 884 12.07 19.54 -39.40
N ALA A 885 11.40 20.68 -39.17
CA ALA A 885 10.85 21.51 -40.26
C ALA A 885 11.90 22.38 -40.96
N ALA A 886 13.00 22.76 -40.30
CA ALA A 886 14.01 23.65 -40.83
C ALA A 886 15.14 22.94 -41.60
N VAL A 887 15.40 21.64 -41.35
CA VAL A 887 16.48 20.88 -41.98
C VAL A 887 15.97 20.25 -43.29
N PRO A 888 16.41 20.73 -44.46
CA PRO A 888 15.83 20.37 -45.75
C PRO A 888 15.75 18.84 -46.02
N PRO A 889 16.77 18.03 -45.78
CA PRO A 889 16.71 16.59 -46.01
C PRO A 889 15.65 15.88 -45.15
N VAL A 890 15.47 16.34 -43.90
CA VAL A 890 14.48 15.78 -42.98
C VAL A 890 13.08 16.27 -43.32
N ALA A 891 12.94 17.55 -43.63
CA ALA A 891 11.69 18.17 -44.03
C ALA A 891 11.13 17.54 -45.31
N SER A 892 11.96 17.38 -46.36
CA SER A 892 11.53 16.76 -47.59
C SER A 892 11.10 15.30 -47.42
N ALA A 893 11.79 14.53 -46.56
CA ALA A 893 11.42 13.15 -46.24
C ALA A 893 10.04 13.02 -45.55
N LEU A 894 9.59 14.09 -44.90
CA LEU A 894 8.29 14.17 -44.26
C LEU A 894 7.24 14.87 -45.15
N GLY A 895 7.57 15.26 -46.35
CA GLY A 895 6.69 16.06 -47.22
C GLY A 895 6.43 17.49 -46.74
N LEU A 896 7.40 18.05 -45.97
CA LEU A 896 7.40 19.42 -45.46
C LEU A 896 8.13 20.37 -46.41
N GLY A 897 7.58 21.54 -46.63
CA GLY A 897 8.16 22.65 -47.40
C GLY A 897 8.82 23.69 -46.51
N ALA A 898 9.76 24.45 -47.10
CA ALA A 898 10.36 25.57 -46.40
C ALA A 898 9.37 26.71 -46.14
N LEU A 899 9.43 27.27 -44.95
CA LEU A 899 8.58 28.40 -44.54
C LEU A 899 9.32 29.74 -44.60
N GLY A 900 8.64 30.76 -45.11
CA GLY A 900 9.09 32.13 -44.96
C GLY A 900 8.97 32.64 -43.53
N TRP A 901 9.65 33.73 -43.19
CA TRP A 901 9.65 34.26 -41.81
C TRP A 901 8.26 34.73 -41.35
N GLN A 902 7.38 35.22 -42.26
CA GLN A 902 6.00 35.56 -41.93
C GLN A 902 5.17 34.32 -41.52
N GLN A 903 5.38 33.22 -42.25
CA GLN A 903 4.71 31.94 -41.97
C GLN A 903 5.16 31.38 -40.59
N TRP A 904 6.46 31.48 -40.24
CA TRP A 904 6.96 31.17 -38.92
C TRP A 904 6.29 31.99 -37.81
N LEU A 905 6.10 33.30 -38.04
CA LEU A 905 5.40 34.14 -37.07
C LEU A 905 3.93 33.73 -36.89
N ILE A 906 3.24 33.33 -37.97
CA ILE A 906 1.87 32.81 -37.90
C ILE A 906 1.81 31.50 -37.13
N VAL A 907 2.78 30.57 -37.39
CA VAL A 907 2.88 29.32 -36.64
C VAL A 907 3.02 29.57 -35.14
N ILE A 908 3.92 30.47 -34.74
CA ILE A 908 4.10 30.87 -33.34
C ILE A 908 2.82 31.46 -32.77
N ALA A 909 2.22 32.40 -33.45
CA ALA A 909 1.01 33.08 -33.01
C ALA A 909 -0.17 32.11 -32.83
N PHE A 910 -0.40 31.22 -33.81
CA PHE A 910 -1.48 30.25 -33.77
C PHE A 910 -1.26 29.18 -32.72
N SER A 911 -0.03 28.73 -32.50
CA SER A 911 0.31 27.78 -31.45
C SER A 911 0.08 28.32 -30.01
N LEU A 912 0.12 29.67 -29.87
CA LEU A 912 -0.15 30.31 -28.59
C LEU A 912 -1.66 30.52 -28.32
N VAL A 913 -2.53 30.53 -29.35
CA VAL A 913 -3.97 30.81 -29.23
C VAL A 913 -4.65 29.84 -28.23
N PRO A 914 -4.47 28.51 -28.33
CA PRO A 914 -5.12 27.59 -27.39
C PRO A 914 -4.66 27.78 -25.94
N LEU A 915 -3.38 28.12 -25.73
CA LEU A 915 -2.83 28.45 -24.41
C LEU A 915 -3.52 29.70 -23.86
N LEU A 916 -3.66 30.76 -24.65
CA LEU A 916 -4.33 32.01 -24.25
C LEU A 916 -5.82 31.79 -23.97
N VAL A 917 -6.51 30.99 -24.77
CA VAL A 917 -7.91 30.63 -24.56
C VAL A 917 -8.09 29.86 -23.25
N ALA A 918 -7.21 28.92 -22.96
CA ALA A 918 -7.24 28.16 -21.70
C ALA A 918 -6.99 29.09 -20.50
N GLU A 919 -6.00 29.94 -20.54
CA GLU A 919 -5.69 30.91 -19.46
C GLU A 919 -6.80 31.94 -19.25
N TYR A 920 -7.43 32.43 -20.34
CA TYR A 920 -8.60 33.27 -20.24
C TYR A 920 -9.79 32.58 -19.55
N GLY A 921 -10.04 31.31 -19.89
CA GLY A 921 -11.05 30.50 -19.21
C GLY A 921 -10.81 30.39 -17.70
N LYS A 922 -9.57 30.12 -17.28
CA LYS A 922 -9.17 30.09 -15.87
C LYS A 922 -9.37 31.46 -15.17
N LEU A 923 -9.08 32.55 -15.85
CA LEU A 923 -9.30 33.89 -15.33
C LEU A 923 -10.80 34.15 -15.10
N TRP A 924 -11.62 33.76 -16.06
CA TRP A 924 -13.07 33.90 -15.99
C TRP A 924 -13.67 33.14 -14.82
N ASP A 925 -13.25 31.86 -14.63
CA ASP A 925 -13.68 31.03 -13.53
C ASP A 925 -13.23 31.60 -12.16
N ALA A 926 -12.03 32.16 -12.07
CA ALA A 926 -11.54 32.81 -10.87
C ALA A 926 -12.34 34.10 -10.53
N ILE A 927 -12.78 34.86 -11.52
CA ILE A 927 -13.63 36.04 -11.31
C ILE A 927 -15.03 35.62 -10.85
N LYS A 928 -15.59 34.60 -11.51
CA LYS A 928 -16.91 34.05 -11.16
C LYS A 928 -16.97 33.54 -9.74
N SER A 929 -15.95 32.80 -9.30
CA SER A 929 -15.86 32.27 -7.92
C SER A 929 -15.74 33.39 -6.88
N ARG A 930 -14.94 34.43 -7.14
CA ARG A 930 -14.85 35.60 -6.25
C ARG A 930 -16.16 36.37 -6.13
N ASN A 931 -16.89 36.49 -7.21
CA ASN A 931 -18.19 37.15 -7.18
C ASN A 931 -19.23 36.34 -6.42
N ALA A 932 -19.24 35.01 -6.57
CA ALA A 932 -20.10 34.13 -5.80
C ALA A 932 -19.81 34.19 -4.29
N GLU A 933 -18.53 34.19 -3.89
CA GLU A 933 -18.10 34.35 -2.49
C GLU A 933 -18.56 35.71 -1.91
N ARG A 934 -18.45 36.78 -2.69
CA ARG A 934 -18.94 38.13 -2.27
C ARG A 934 -20.46 38.19 -2.11
N THR A 935 -21.19 37.47 -2.93
CA THR A 935 -22.68 37.42 -2.85
C THR A 935 -23.12 36.54 -1.66
N ALA A 936 -22.37 35.50 -1.32
CA ALA A 936 -22.66 34.63 -0.16
C ALA A 936 -22.34 35.28 1.21
N VAL A 937 -21.48 36.30 1.23
CA VAL A 937 -21.11 37.06 2.44
C VAL A 937 -22.05 38.25 2.65
N ARG A 938 -22.76 38.67 1.63
CA ARG A 938 -23.89 39.64 1.71
C ARG A 938 -25.21 38.91 2.00
#